data_be90763e8bf7f9ab903a13a667128a2f
#
_entry.id   be90763e8bf7f9ab903a13a667128a2f
#
_cell.length_a   1.000
_cell.length_b   1.000
_cell.length_c   1.000
_cell.angle_alpha   90.00
_cell.angle_beta   90.00
_cell.angle_gamma   90.00
#
_symmetry.space_group_name_H-M   'P 1'
#
loop_
_entity.id
_entity.type
_entity.pdbx_description
1 polymer ?
#
loop_
_entity_poly.entity_id
_entity_poly.type
_entity_poly.pdbx_seq_one_letter_code
_entity_poly.pdbx_strand_id
1 'polypeptide(L)'
;MISPASSAEKQPSAPTPHSPPGALPFGGAHPSAGAESWYLTGHLRDEDGAEHTWAVGLLRHRDAGDPDAGPGHRLYVLHHGPGGMSYGTWITPAALRALRRTIDSDDLLDPRVRRTLSEALEQGPLLPDRLLREPVTEAPDGLDLRVGDVASLRREDDGSFRLAFREGPRFELLLTPVKPAAAEGDGGGFASRFLSRLDVRGTLRSGEGATQRVVGQAWFQHGRQTGDGSAPQTPVLAGHTWTWAGLHLDNGWEISATAHLPESPDAGSAVPARATAVAPDGTVSHHEMSWEPLRHWTSLATLNTYPTAARLSVPDLDLQLDVTAAQDRHEVRTFIVGRAFRESPATVRGTMNGLPAEGKAVLRTIPNNTIDDIEGYMRRGHGIARAEAAAVYPDTAADTAGVDLLAGTHDGTRLDPTAHARLHQALAAPVLHLLNMPGRSWRAYVAGSVLCLLDTDPEPYRALTAATEILHTSALVIDDVQDGSTTRRGLPCVHEVFGTAAAITAGTLGYYTFDPLLQRVPQADAATMLRVYQLYLRAMRAAHAGQALDLAGHHATFDEAIDSGDPTALLEQIRTTHRLKTGMLVRSTAEVAAILGGADEAQLAAVCDYFENVGLAYQISDDVADLYGMATPAAYRQGVVVRTPALDLINGTVTYPVAHAIGLLNGHDRRRLQRALQVRSEADVADAAELLMSCGALTVCLGEARDMVDRTWEVLDPLLPHTLHKAMARALGWYAAQRGPENDHVHAQVPV
;
A
#
# COMPACT_ATOMS: atom_id res chain seq x y z
N MET A 1 15.08 25.21 60.61
CA MET A 1 13.80 24.69 61.08
C MET A 1 12.95 24.44 59.88
N ILE A 2 12.97 23.24 59.32
CA ILE A 2 12.16 22.76 58.21
C ILE A 2 11.49 21.50 58.67
N SER A 3 10.17 21.55 58.80
CA SER A 3 9.31 20.44 59.22
C SER A 3 9.10 19.47 58.04
N PRO A 4 9.05 18.14 58.22
CA PRO A 4 8.86 17.18 57.14
C PRO A 4 7.36 16.98 56.84
N ALA A 5 7.05 16.91 55.52
CA ALA A 5 5.73 16.58 55.02
C ALA A 5 5.47 15.08 55.13
N SER A 6 4.28 14.77 55.60
CA SER A 6 3.71 13.45 55.83
C SER A 6 3.45 12.72 54.52
N SER A 7 3.97 11.51 54.42
CA SER A 7 3.63 10.52 53.40
C SER A 7 2.26 9.88 53.72
N ALA A 8 1.25 10.18 52.89
CA ALA A 8 -0.02 9.46 52.96
C ALA A 8 0.10 8.16 52.13
N GLU A 9 0.07 7.01 52.81
CA GLU A 9 -0.13 5.69 52.21
C GLU A 9 -1.49 5.65 51.49
N LYS A 10 -1.46 5.39 50.18
CA LYS A 10 -2.69 5.03 49.43
C LYS A 10 -3.07 3.58 49.79
N GLN A 11 -4.17 3.42 50.49
CA GLN A 11 -4.85 2.14 50.65
C GLN A 11 -5.28 1.58 49.28
N PRO A 12 -5.23 0.25 49.06
CA PRO A 12 -5.70 -0.35 47.84
C PRO A 12 -7.22 -0.21 47.75
N SER A 13 -7.73 0.27 46.64
CA SER A 13 -9.16 0.37 46.34
C SER A 13 -9.81 -0.99 46.31
N ALA A 14 -10.94 -1.11 47.03
CA ALA A 14 -11.75 -2.29 47.06
C ALA A 14 -12.24 -2.71 45.66
N PRO A 15 -12.41 -4.02 45.39
CA PRO A 15 -12.89 -4.49 44.11
C PRO A 15 -14.31 -3.98 43.86
N THR A 16 -14.54 -3.44 42.66
CA THR A 16 -15.85 -3.00 42.19
C THR A 16 -16.84 -4.15 42.19
N PRO A 17 -18.11 -3.93 42.60
CA PRO A 17 -19.09 -5.00 42.74
C PRO A 17 -19.41 -5.66 41.40
N HIS A 18 -19.38 -6.99 41.40
CA HIS A 18 -19.82 -7.82 40.30
C HIS A 18 -21.24 -7.46 39.88
N SER A 19 -21.45 -7.22 38.58
CA SER A 19 -22.79 -7.09 38.00
C SER A 19 -23.63 -8.35 38.32
N PRO A 20 -24.94 -8.22 38.55
CA PRO A 20 -25.76 -9.35 38.95
C PRO A 20 -25.75 -10.47 37.87
N PRO A 21 -25.81 -11.74 38.27
CA PRO A 21 -25.94 -12.87 37.38
C PRO A 21 -27.33 -12.83 36.73
N GLY A 22 -27.42 -12.37 35.45
CA GLY A 22 -28.70 -12.29 34.76
C GLY A 22 -28.70 -11.51 33.45
N ALA A 23 -27.78 -10.58 33.26
CA ALA A 23 -27.66 -9.89 31.97
C ALA A 23 -26.79 -10.71 31.01
N LEU A 24 -27.43 -11.34 30.04
CA LEU A 24 -26.79 -12.17 29.02
C LEU A 24 -25.84 -11.30 28.16
N PRO A 25 -24.56 -11.69 27.96
CA PRO A 25 -23.52 -10.83 27.45
C PRO A 25 -23.64 -10.48 25.93
N PHE A 26 -24.51 -11.17 25.21
CA PHE A 26 -24.72 -10.99 23.77
C PHE A 26 -26.21 -10.69 23.51
N GLY A 27 -26.55 -9.42 23.68
CA GLY A 27 -27.88 -8.88 23.36
C GLY A 27 -27.95 -8.42 21.90
N GLY A 28 -29.11 -7.93 21.51
CA GLY A 28 -29.32 -7.26 20.23
C GLY A 28 -28.54 -5.96 20.12
N ALA A 29 -28.70 -5.29 18.98
CA ALA A 29 -28.08 -4.00 18.73
C ALA A 29 -28.47 -2.95 19.78
N HIS A 30 -27.47 -2.16 20.22
CA HIS A 30 -27.69 -1.11 21.21
C HIS A 30 -28.06 0.20 20.47
N PRO A 31 -29.31 0.68 20.57
CA PRO A 31 -29.75 1.83 19.80
C PRO A 31 -28.92 3.11 20.02
N SER A 32 -28.31 3.27 21.19
CA SER A 32 -27.49 4.42 21.56
C SER A 32 -26.01 4.29 21.19
N ALA A 33 -25.54 3.12 20.77
CA ALA A 33 -24.12 2.95 20.40
C ALA A 33 -23.82 3.64 19.07
N GLY A 34 -22.75 4.46 19.04
CA GLY A 34 -22.25 5.10 17.84
C GLY A 34 -21.70 4.08 16.84
N ALA A 35 -20.98 3.06 17.34
CA ALA A 35 -20.49 1.94 16.55
C ALA A 35 -20.63 0.63 17.33
N GLU A 36 -20.89 -0.46 16.60
CA GLU A 36 -21.06 -1.80 17.16
C GLU A 36 -20.58 -2.85 16.15
N SER A 37 -20.04 -3.97 16.64
CA SER A 37 -19.51 -5.03 15.79
C SER A 37 -19.78 -6.41 16.38
N TRP A 38 -20.15 -7.34 15.50
CA TRP A 38 -20.24 -8.78 15.76
C TRP A 38 -19.22 -9.48 14.87
N TYR A 39 -18.24 -10.08 15.48
CA TYR A 39 -17.17 -10.78 14.77
C TYR A 39 -17.12 -12.23 15.22
N LEU A 40 -17.23 -13.15 14.27
CA LEU A 40 -17.16 -14.58 14.47
C LEU A 40 -16.07 -15.16 13.58
N THR A 41 -15.26 -16.05 14.12
CA THR A 41 -14.26 -16.79 13.35
C THR A 41 -14.08 -18.19 13.93
N GLY A 42 -13.58 -19.12 13.13
CA GLY A 42 -13.37 -20.48 13.62
C GLY A 42 -12.72 -21.41 12.64
N HIS A 43 -12.36 -22.58 13.17
CA HIS A 43 -11.78 -23.68 12.43
C HIS A 43 -12.82 -24.80 12.32
N LEU A 44 -12.99 -25.33 11.11
CA LEU A 44 -13.90 -26.44 10.82
C LEU A 44 -13.12 -27.58 10.17
N ARG A 45 -13.68 -28.79 10.30
CA ARG A 45 -13.27 -29.96 9.56
C ARG A 45 -14.50 -30.57 8.91
N ASP A 46 -14.40 -30.90 7.63
CA ASP A 46 -15.45 -31.57 6.89
C ASP A 46 -15.42 -33.11 7.05
N GLU A 47 -16.39 -33.78 6.41
CA GLU A 47 -16.52 -35.25 6.44
C GLU A 47 -15.31 -35.97 5.81
N ASP A 48 -14.61 -35.32 4.87
CA ASP A 48 -13.41 -35.82 4.21
C ASP A 48 -12.12 -35.55 5.01
N GLY A 49 -12.24 -34.83 6.14
CA GLY A 49 -11.13 -34.47 7.01
C GLY A 49 -10.39 -33.22 6.59
N ALA A 50 -10.86 -32.49 5.55
CA ALA A 50 -10.24 -31.24 5.13
C ALA A 50 -10.51 -30.13 6.14
N GLU A 51 -9.50 -29.28 6.32
CA GLU A 51 -9.58 -28.16 7.27
C GLU A 51 -10.04 -26.88 6.55
N HIS A 52 -10.93 -26.16 7.23
CA HIS A 52 -11.45 -24.87 6.81
C HIS A 52 -11.31 -23.86 7.94
N THR A 53 -11.05 -22.61 7.61
CA THR A 53 -11.15 -21.47 8.53
C THR A 53 -12.11 -20.46 7.93
N TRP A 54 -12.94 -19.86 8.74
CA TRP A 54 -13.92 -18.90 8.30
C TRP A 54 -13.99 -17.71 9.24
N ALA A 55 -14.43 -16.57 8.73
CA ALA A 55 -14.77 -15.42 9.56
C ALA A 55 -15.96 -14.66 8.97
N VAL A 56 -16.75 -14.05 9.85
CA VAL A 56 -17.84 -13.13 9.51
C VAL A 56 -17.71 -11.91 10.42
N GLY A 57 -17.74 -10.73 9.83
CA GLY A 57 -17.81 -9.47 10.55
C GLY A 57 -19.02 -8.68 10.11
N LEU A 58 -19.91 -8.35 11.03
CA LEU A 58 -20.98 -7.38 10.85
C LEU A 58 -20.65 -6.14 11.67
N LEU A 59 -20.57 -4.99 11.01
CA LEU A 59 -20.31 -3.70 11.62
C LEU A 59 -21.52 -2.81 11.41
N ARG A 60 -21.97 -2.19 12.48
CA ARG A 60 -23.04 -1.20 12.52
C ARG A 60 -22.47 0.12 13.00
N HIS A 61 -22.87 1.20 12.37
CA HIS A 61 -22.45 2.49 12.84
C HIS A 61 -23.53 3.55 12.56
N ARG A 62 -23.64 4.53 13.44
CA ARG A 62 -24.46 5.73 13.23
C ARG A 62 -23.59 6.85 12.74
N ASP A 63 -24.08 7.51 11.72
CA ASP A 63 -23.40 8.68 11.18
C ASP A 63 -23.73 9.91 12.03
N ALA A 64 -22.74 10.45 12.71
CA ALA A 64 -22.90 11.67 13.51
C ALA A 64 -23.26 12.89 12.64
N GLY A 65 -22.88 12.90 11.35
CA GLY A 65 -23.21 13.96 10.40
C GLY A 65 -24.63 13.87 9.83
N ASP A 66 -25.34 12.74 10.02
CA ASP A 66 -26.70 12.51 9.55
C ASP A 66 -27.45 11.56 10.50
N PRO A 67 -27.81 12.02 11.70
CA PRO A 67 -28.47 11.16 12.71
C PRO A 67 -29.78 10.55 12.24
N ASP A 68 -30.47 11.21 11.31
CA ASP A 68 -31.79 10.79 10.81
C ASP A 68 -31.70 9.72 9.71
N ALA A 69 -30.53 9.49 9.13
CA ALA A 69 -30.33 8.51 8.06
C ALA A 69 -30.45 7.04 8.53
N GLY A 70 -30.60 6.81 9.82
CA GLY A 70 -30.54 5.46 10.39
C GLY A 70 -29.12 4.87 10.39
N PRO A 71 -28.94 3.68 11.01
CA PRO A 71 -27.63 3.05 11.08
C PRO A 71 -27.16 2.52 9.72
N GLY A 72 -25.88 2.73 9.42
CA GLY A 72 -25.21 2.10 8.30
C GLY A 72 -24.62 0.75 8.72
N HIS A 73 -24.64 -0.22 7.80
CA HIS A 73 -24.11 -1.56 8.04
C HIS A 73 -23.09 -1.95 7.00
N ARG A 74 -22.08 -2.70 7.45
CA ARG A 74 -21.03 -3.29 6.63
C ARG A 74 -20.89 -4.75 7.02
N LEU A 75 -20.80 -5.64 6.04
CA LEU A 75 -20.68 -7.08 6.24
C LEU A 75 -19.51 -7.62 5.44
N TYR A 76 -18.72 -8.50 6.02
CA TYR A 76 -17.80 -9.32 5.27
C TYR A 76 -17.88 -10.78 5.72
N VAL A 77 -17.56 -11.66 4.78
CA VAL A 77 -17.31 -13.08 5.03
C VAL A 77 -15.98 -13.47 4.42
N LEU A 78 -15.27 -14.33 5.10
CA LEU A 78 -14.00 -14.88 4.68
C LEU A 78 -14.03 -16.39 4.88
N HIS A 79 -13.51 -17.14 3.91
CA HIS A 79 -13.37 -18.59 4.00
C HIS A 79 -12.02 -19.01 3.39
N HIS A 80 -11.28 -19.81 4.15
CA HIS A 80 -10.07 -20.51 3.73
C HIS A 80 -10.35 -21.99 3.72
N GLY A 81 -10.08 -22.64 2.62
CA GLY A 81 -10.24 -24.08 2.45
C GLY A 81 -9.19 -24.66 1.50
N PRO A 82 -9.31 -25.94 1.12
CA PRO A 82 -8.38 -26.59 0.20
C PRO A 82 -8.25 -25.88 -1.16
N GLY A 83 -9.29 -25.17 -1.60
CA GLY A 83 -9.29 -24.38 -2.84
C GLY A 83 -8.72 -22.98 -2.70
N GLY A 84 -8.15 -22.62 -1.54
CA GLY A 84 -7.64 -21.27 -1.27
C GLY A 84 -8.59 -20.39 -0.49
N MET A 85 -8.37 -19.06 -0.57
CA MET A 85 -9.18 -18.04 0.09
C MET A 85 -10.31 -17.56 -0.83
N SER A 86 -11.51 -17.43 -0.26
CA SER A 86 -12.64 -16.72 -0.87
C SER A 86 -13.25 -15.73 0.11
N TYR A 87 -13.72 -14.60 -0.35
CA TYR A 87 -14.37 -13.60 0.50
C TYR A 87 -15.46 -12.84 -0.24
N GLY A 88 -16.34 -12.20 0.51
CA GLY A 88 -17.36 -11.29 0.02
C GLY A 88 -17.57 -10.15 1.01
N THR A 89 -17.91 -8.99 0.48
CA THR A 89 -18.05 -7.76 1.26
C THR A 89 -19.27 -6.99 0.78
N TRP A 90 -20.07 -6.43 1.74
CA TRP A 90 -21.30 -5.71 1.45
C TRP A 90 -21.39 -4.46 2.31
N ILE A 91 -21.92 -3.39 1.74
CA ILE A 91 -22.12 -2.10 2.38
C ILE A 91 -23.53 -1.56 2.07
N THR A 92 -24.23 -1.07 3.09
CA THR A 92 -25.53 -0.41 2.89
C THR A 92 -25.37 1.01 2.33
N PRO A 93 -26.41 1.56 1.66
CA PRO A 93 -26.34 2.94 1.16
C PRO A 93 -26.03 3.98 2.26
N ALA A 94 -26.55 3.80 3.48
CA ALA A 94 -26.24 4.69 4.60
C ALA A 94 -24.77 4.63 5.01
N ALA A 95 -24.18 3.43 5.08
CA ALA A 95 -22.76 3.26 5.40
C ALA A 95 -21.84 3.79 4.29
N LEU A 96 -22.25 3.67 3.01
CA LEU A 96 -21.50 4.23 1.88
C LEU A 96 -21.46 5.76 1.93
N ARG A 97 -22.62 6.41 2.21
CA ARG A 97 -22.67 7.87 2.39
C ARG A 97 -21.80 8.35 3.55
N ALA A 98 -21.84 7.64 4.67
CA ALA A 98 -21.00 7.95 5.82
C ALA A 98 -19.50 7.78 5.52
N LEU A 99 -19.12 6.71 4.82
CA LEU A 99 -17.74 6.48 4.38
C LEU A 99 -17.25 7.65 3.49
N ARG A 100 -18.07 8.05 2.52
CA ARG A 100 -17.74 9.19 1.65
C ARG A 100 -17.52 10.47 2.46
N ARG A 101 -18.45 10.82 3.39
CA ARG A 101 -18.27 11.98 4.26
C ARG A 101 -16.99 11.93 5.09
N THR A 102 -16.65 10.76 5.60
CA THR A 102 -15.39 10.56 6.34
C THR A 102 -14.18 10.86 5.45
N ILE A 103 -14.18 10.39 4.20
CA ILE A 103 -13.11 10.67 3.24
C ILE A 103 -13.06 12.16 2.88
N ASP A 104 -14.21 12.78 2.63
CA ASP A 104 -14.31 14.20 2.27
C ASP A 104 -13.77 15.13 3.38
N SER A 105 -13.97 14.74 4.64
CA SER A 105 -13.52 15.49 5.83
C SER A 105 -12.15 15.08 6.37
N ASP A 106 -11.48 14.09 5.75
CA ASP A 106 -10.18 13.61 6.22
C ASP A 106 -9.05 14.51 5.70
N ASP A 107 -8.67 15.49 6.50
CA ASP A 107 -7.58 16.41 6.18
C ASP A 107 -6.18 15.75 6.24
N LEU A 108 -6.08 14.53 6.76
CA LEU A 108 -4.85 13.76 6.77
C LEU A 108 -4.60 13.05 5.43
N LEU A 109 -5.64 12.84 4.60
CA LEU A 109 -5.47 12.25 3.28
C LEU A 109 -4.78 13.22 2.31
N ASP A 110 -3.88 12.68 1.47
CA ASP A 110 -3.37 13.41 0.30
C ASP A 110 -4.56 13.98 -0.50
N PRO A 111 -4.58 15.29 -0.81
CA PRO A 111 -5.73 15.93 -1.46
C PRO A 111 -6.15 15.28 -2.77
N ARG A 112 -5.19 14.74 -3.55
CA ARG A 112 -5.44 14.02 -4.82
C ARG A 112 -6.14 12.70 -4.57
N VAL A 113 -5.67 11.94 -3.57
CA VAL A 113 -6.28 10.67 -3.15
C VAL A 113 -7.68 10.92 -2.59
N ARG A 114 -7.84 11.92 -1.73
CA ARG A 114 -9.15 12.31 -1.17
C ARG A 114 -10.16 12.59 -2.28
N ARG A 115 -9.79 13.44 -3.23
CA ARG A 115 -10.65 13.81 -4.36
C ARG A 115 -11.02 12.61 -5.23
N THR A 116 -10.06 11.79 -5.65
CA THR A 116 -10.35 10.63 -6.52
C THR A 116 -11.20 9.58 -5.83
N LEU A 117 -11.00 9.36 -4.52
CA LEU A 117 -11.83 8.44 -3.74
C LEU A 117 -13.25 8.99 -3.55
N SER A 118 -13.41 10.27 -3.27
CA SER A 118 -14.73 10.90 -3.15
C SER A 118 -15.52 10.79 -4.46
N GLU A 119 -14.91 11.18 -5.59
CA GLU A 119 -15.51 11.06 -6.92
C GLU A 119 -15.89 9.61 -7.26
N ALA A 120 -15.03 8.65 -6.92
CA ALA A 120 -15.31 7.24 -7.16
C ALA A 120 -16.48 6.72 -6.28
N LEU A 121 -16.50 7.03 -4.98
CA LEU A 121 -17.58 6.59 -4.08
C LEU A 121 -18.93 7.24 -4.38
N GLU A 122 -18.98 8.34 -5.13
CA GLU A 122 -20.20 8.94 -5.65
C GLU A 122 -20.91 8.01 -6.65
N GLN A 123 -20.14 7.25 -7.44
CA GLN A 123 -20.62 6.31 -8.43
C GLN A 123 -21.08 4.98 -7.79
N GLY A 124 -20.66 4.70 -6.54
CA GLY A 124 -21.02 3.49 -5.81
C GLY A 124 -19.87 2.93 -4.98
N PRO A 125 -20.06 1.74 -4.38
CA PRO A 125 -18.97 1.07 -3.67
C PRO A 125 -17.89 0.62 -4.65
N LEU A 126 -16.64 0.69 -4.21
CA LEU A 126 -15.49 0.21 -4.99
C LEU A 126 -15.39 -1.31 -4.88
N LEU A 127 -15.22 -1.99 -6.00
CA LEU A 127 -15.04 -3.45 -6.02
C LEU A 127 -13.85 -3.87 -5.12
N PRO A 128 -13.97 -4.99 -4.40
CA PRO A 128 -15.02 -6.01 -4.46
C PRO A 128 -16.26 -5.74 -3.59
N ASP A 129 -16.37 -4.56 -2.95
CA ASP A 129 -17.50 -4.22 -2.09
C ASP A 129 -18.79 -4.13 -2.92
N ARG A 130 -19.86 -4.74 -2.41
CA ARG A 130 -21.16 -4.80 -3.06
C ARG A 130 -22.18 -3.97 -2.30
N LEU A 131 -23.06 -3.29 -3.04
CA LEU A 131 -24.15 -2.55 -2.42
C LEU A 131 -25.24 -3.50 -1.92
N LEU A 132 -25.47 -3.51 -0.60
CA LEU A 132 -26.59 -4.20 0.02
C LEU A 132 -27.83 -3.33 -0.11
N ARG A 133 -28.76 -3.70 -1.00
CA ARG A 133 -30.00 -2.94 -1.26
C ARG A 133 -31.13 -3.32 -0.30
N GLU A 134 -31.10 -4.53 0.23
CA GLU A 134 -32.09 -5.01 1.17
C GLU A 134 -31.81 -4.46 2.58
N PRO A 135 -32.87 -4.22 3.37
CA PRO A 135 -32.70 -3.67 4.70
C PRO A 135 -32.02 -4.68 5.65
N VAL A 136 -31.18 -4.17 6.52
CA VAL A 136 -30.73 -4.92 7.71
C VAL A 136 -31.80 -4.77 8.78
N THR A 137 -32.27 -5.89 9.31
CA THR A 137 -33.24 -5.91 10.42
C THR A 137 -32.58 -6.38 11.70
N GLU A 138 -32.88 -5.68 12.79
CA GLU A 138 -32.36 -5.92 14.13
C GLU A 138 -33.57 -6.13 15.06
N ALA A 139 -33.60 -7.22 15.79
CA ALA A 139 -34.66 -7.40 16.78
C ALA A 139 -34.46 -6.43 17.96
N PRO A 140 -35.53 -5.83 18.49
CA PRO A 140 -35.46 -4.94 19.64
C PRO A 140 -35.03 -5.68 20.93
N ASP A 141 -35.37 -6.94 21.05
CA ASP A 141 -35.05 -7.77 22.17
C ASP A 141 -34.24 -9.00 21.74
N GLY A 142 -33.03 -9.15 22.28
CA GLY A 142 -32.16 -10.28 21.97
C GLY A 142 -31.34 -10.08 20.69
N LEU A 143 -30.56 -11.09 20.32
CA LEU A 143 -29.73 -11.11 19.12
C LEU A 143 -30.48 -11.84 17.98
N ASP A 144 -31.08 -11.08 17.07
CA ASP A 144 -31.57 -11.55 15.78
C ASP A 144 -31.25 -10.46 14.73
N LEU A 145 -30.15 -10.67 14.02
CA LEU A 145 -29.64 -9.79 12.98
C LEU A 145 -29.86 -10.47 11.63
N ARG A 146 -30.52 -9.80 10.71
CA ARG A 146 -30.72 -10.29 9.34
C ARG A 146 -30.23 -9.24 8.36
N VAL A 147 -29.32 -9.64 7.49
CA VAL A 147 -28.67 -8.80 6.48
C VAL A 147 -29.26 -9.19 5.13
N GLY A 148 -30.45 -8.69 4.81
CA GLY A 148 -31.21 -9.11 3.65
C GLY A 148 -31.30 -10.65 3.56
N ASP A 149 -31.14 -11.17 2.34
CA ASP A 149 -31.01 -12.61 2.09
C ASP A 149 -29.57 -13.13 2.22
N VAL A 150 -28.59 -12.26 2.49
CA VAL A 150 -27.16 -12.61 2.48
C VAL A 150 -26.77 -13.37 3.74
N ALA A 151 -27.12 -12.87 4.93
CA ALA A 151 -26.68 -13.45 6.18
C ALA A 151 -27.71 -13.29 7.30
N SER A 152 -27.62 -14.16 8.33
CA SER A 152 -28.36 -14.01 9.57
C SER A 152 -27.56 -14.54 10.74
N LEU A 153 -27.61 -13.82 11.88
CA LEU A 153 -27.05 -14.24 13.16
C LEU A 153 -28.14 -14.13 14.22
N ARG A 154 -28.53 -15.25 14.81
CA ARG A 154 -29.58 -15.30 15.81
C ARG A 154 -29.13 -16.10 17.02
N ARG A 155 -29.53 -15.65 18.22
CA ARG A 155 -29.42 -16.42 19.43
C ARG A 155 -30.68 -17.27 19.62
N GLU A 156 -30.50 -18.55 19.90
CA GLU A 156 -31.57 -19.49 20.22
C GLU A 156 -31.90 -19.49 21.74
N ASP A 157 -33.06 -20.04 22.10
CA ASP A 157 -33.55 -20.07 23.51
C ASP A 157 -32.65 -20.88 24.44
N ASP A 158 -31.90 -21.87 23.91
CA ASP A 158 -30.93 -22.67 24.65
C ASP A 158 -29.59 -21.98 24.87
N GLY A 159 -29.45 -20.75 24.37
CA GLY A 159 -28.24 -19.96 24.46
C GLY A 159 -27.21 -20.21 23.34
N SER A 160 -27.46 -21.13 22.44
CA SER A 160 -26.65 -21.31 21.22
C SER A 160 -26.91 -20.19 20.21
N PHE A 161 -26.06 -20.13 19.19
CA PHE A 161 -26.18 -19.14 18.09
C PHE A 161 -26.33 -19.86 16.76
N ARG A 162 -27.23 -19.39 15.93
CA ARG A 162 -27.38 -19.83 14.55
C ARG A 162 -26.83 -18.76 13.61
N LEU A 163 -25.82 -19.13 12.85
CA LEU A 163 -25.21 -18.28 11.82
C LEU A 163 -25.48 -18.89 10.46
N ALA A 164 -26.08 -18.13 9.55
CA ALA A 164 -26.27 -18.55 8.18
C ALA A 164 -25.68 -17.50 7.23
N PHE A 165 -25.03 -17.98 6.17
CA PHE A 165 -24.48 -17.18 5.11
C PHE A 165 -24.81 -17.83 3.77
N ARG A 166 -25.39 -17.06 2.79
CA ARG A 166 -26.05 -17.61 1.61
C ARG A 166 -25.43 -17.19 0.29
N GLU A 167 -24.45 -16.27 0.30
CA GLU A 167 -23.75 -15.81 -0.91
C GLU A 167 -22.25 -16.08 -0.82
N GLY A 168 -21.62 -16.54 -1.90
CA GLY A 168 -20.20 -16.94 -1.92
C GLY A 168 -20.00 -18.28 -1.22
N PRO A 169 -19.14 -18.39 -0.19
CA PRO A 169 -19.08 -19.59 0.65
C PRO A 169 -20.35 -19.66 1.50
N ARG A 170 -21.21 -20.65 1.17
CA ARG A 170 -22.50 -20.81 1.89
C ARG A 170 -22.34 -21.72 3.07
N PHE A 171 -22.81 -21.30 4.23
CA PHE A 171 -22.80 -22.14 5.42
C PHE A 171 -24.00 -21.86 6.32
N GLU A 172 -24.40 -22.89 7.06
CA GLU A 172 -25.37 -22.81 8.13
C GLU A 172 -24.79 -23.53 9.34
N LEU A 173 -24.46 -22.76 10.37
CA LEU A 173 -23.72 -23.21 11.55
C LEU A 173 -24.53 -22.99 12.82
N LEU A 174 -24.52 -24.00 13.69
CA LEU A 174 -24.97 -23.91 15.08
C LEU A 174 -23.72 -23.84 15.96
N LEU A 175 -23.60 -22.77 16.76
CA LEU A 175 -22.49 -22.49 17.65
C LEU A 175 -22.94 -22.57 19.08
N THR A 176 -22.41 -23.51 19.85
CA THR A 176 -22.79 -23.74 21.24
C THR A 176 -21.66 -23.30 22.18
N PRO A 177 -21.89 -22.30 23.07
CA PRO A 177 -20.87 -21.87 24.02
C PRO A 177 -20.41 -23.00 24.93
N VAL A 178 -19.09 -23.17 25.10
CA VAL A 178 -18.46 -24.16 25.96
C VAL A 178 -17.96 -23.53 27.25
N LYS A 179 -17.50 -22.25 27.14
CA LYS A 179 -16.98 -21.49 28.28
C LYS A 179 -17.78 -20.21 28.52
N PRO A 180 -17.72 -19.61 29.71
CA PRO A 180 -18.38 -18.35 29.99
C PRO A 180 -17.78 -17.22 29.16
N ALA A 181 -18.56 -16.13 29.00
CA ALA A 181 -18.09 -14.95 28.30
C ALA A 181 -17.00 -14.23 29.11
N ALA A 182 -15.96 -13.79 28.41
CA ALA A 182 -14.92 -12.92 28.92
C ALA A 182 -15.12 -11.47 28.42
N ALA A 183 -14.61 -10.49 29.17
CA ALA A 183 -14.55 -9.09 28.75
C ALA A 183 -13.09 -8.74 28.47
N GLU A 184 -12.84 -8.04 27.39
CA GLU A 184 -11.57 -7.33 27.18
C GLU A 184 -11.60 -6.02 27.95
N GLY A 185 -10.47 -5.65 28.57
CA GLY A 185 -10.38 -4.42 29.35
C GLY A 185 -10.69 -3.17 28.52
N ASP A 186 -11.25 -2.17 29.17
CA ASP A 186 -11.70 -0.90 28.61
C ASP A 186 -10.49 -0.09 28.08
N GLY A 187 -10.17 -0.22 26.80
CA GLY A 187 -9.13 0.54 26.12
C GLY A 187 -9.75 1.59 25.19
N GLY A 188 -9.89 2.85 25.64
CA GLY A 188 -10.18 3.96 24.74
C GLY A 188 -11.63 4.11 24.26
N GLY A 189 -12.63 3.77 25.09
CA GLY A 189 -14.04 4.03 24.75
C GLY A 189 -14.71 2.96 23.88
N PHE A 190 -14.10 1.76 23.78
CA PHE A 190 -14.67 0.61 23.11
C PHE A 190 -14.69 -0.61 24.06
N ALA A 191 -15.87 -1.06 24.44
CA ALA A 191 -16.05 -2.24 25.28
C ALA A 191 -16.24 -3.48 24.40
N SER A 192 -15.42 -4.50 24.62
CA SER A 192 -15.50 -5.78 23.92
C SER A 192 -15.76 -6.93 24.89
N ARG A 193 -16.62 -7.85 24.49
CA ARG A 193 -16.86 -9.13 25.15
C ARG A 193 -16.73 -10.25 24.14
N PHE A 194 -16.25 -11.41 24.58
CA PHE A 194 -16.09 -12.55 23.69
C PHE A 194 -16.42 -13.88 24.37
N LEU A 195 -16.84 -14.85 23.56
CA LEU A 195 -16.90 -16.26 23.85
C LEU A 195 -15.69 -16.89 23.15
N SER A 196 -14.74 -17.35 23.94
CA SER A 196 -13.46 -17.86 23.43
C SER A 196 -13.56 -19.24 22.80
N ARG A 197 -14.58 -20.03 23.21
CA ARG A 197 -14.79 -21.37 22.67
C ARG A 197 -16.27 -21.66 22.49
N LEU A 198 -16.66 -21.92 21.26
CA LEU A 198 -17.97 -22.43 20.89
C LEU A 198 -17.74 -23.72 20.08
N ASP A 199 -18.45 -24.78 20.41
CA ASP A 199 -18.53 -25.97 19.56
C ASP A 199 -19.39 -25.65 18.34
N VAL A 200 -18.92 -26.03 17.17
CA VAL A 200 -19.59 -25.74 15.89
C VAL A 200 -19.98 -27.04 15.20
N ARG A 201 -21.23 -27.08 14.71
CA ARG A 201 -21.71 -28.10 13.80
C ARG A 201 -22.63 -27.47 12.76
N GLY A 202 -22.60 -28.01 11.55
CA GLY A 202 -23.45 -27.47 10.49
C GLY A 202 -23.09 -27.98 9.11
N THR A 203 -23.32 -27.14 8.13
CA THR A 203 -23.03 -27.44 6.74
C THR A 203 -22.23 -26.31 6.10
N LEU A 204 -21.32 -26.66 5.18
CA LEU A 204 -20.53 -25.74 4.37
C LEU A 204 -20.65 -26.15 2.89
N ARG A 205 -20.81 -25.17 2.01
CA ARG A 205 -20.70 -25.33 0.57
C ARG A 205 -19.73 -24.29 0.02
N SER A 206 -18.60 -24.75 -0.46
CA SER A 206 -17.57 -23.91 -1.07
C SER A 206 -17.76 -23.89 -2.58
N GLY A 207 -18.03 -22.69 -3.13
CA GLY A 207 -18.26 -22.49 -4.57
C GLY A 207 -19.44 -23.32 -5.10
N GLU A 208 -19.25 -23.99 -6.25
CA GLU A 208 -20.24 -24.88 -6.86
C GLU A 208 -20.21 -26.32 -6.32
N GLY A 209 -19.32 -26.60 -5.34
CA GLY A 209 -19.18 -27.92 -4.73
C GLY A 209 -20.42 -28.43 -4.02
N ALA A 210 -20.37 -29.71 -3.62
CA ALA A 210 -21.45 -30.30 -2.80
C ALA A 210 -21.48 -29.68 -1.39
N THR A 211 -22.66 -29.71 -0.76
CA THR A 211 -22.80 -29.31 0.64
C THR A 211 -22.24 -30.44 1.51
N GLN A 212 -21.28 -30.12 2.36
CA GLN A 212 -20.62 -31.05 3.28
C GLN A 212 -21.03 -30.72 4.73
N ARG A 213 -21.10 -31.74 5.58
CA ARG A 213 -21.21 -31.52 7.04
C ARG A 213 -19.88 -31.08 7.57
N VAL A 214 -19.91 -30.19 8.55
CA VAL A 214 -18.71 -29.67 9.22
C VAL A 214 -18.88 -29.67 10.73
N VAL A 215 -17.76 -29.89 11.40
CA VAL A 215 -17.64 -29.76 12.86
C VAL A 215 -16.37 -28.97 13.20
N GLY A 216 -16.35 -28.28 14.35
CA GLY A 216 -15.16 -27.54 14.74
C GLY A 216 -15.37 -26.65 15.93
N GLN A 217 -14.56 -25.60 16.02
CA GLN A 217 -14.57 -24.62 17.11
C GLN A 217 -14.56 -23.22 16.56
N ALA A 218 -15.17 -22.30 17.29
CA ALA A 218 -15.27 -20.90 16.93
C ALA A 218 -14.99 -19.96 18.11
N TRP A 219 -14.76 -18.72 17.74
CA TRP A 219 -14.64 -17.53 18.56
C TRP A 219 -15.76 -16.56 18.20
N PHE A 220 -16.39 -15.93 19.19
CA PHE A 220 -17.39 -14.89 18.95
C PHE A 220 -17.07 -13.66 19.79
N GLN A 221 -16.85 -12.53 19.16
CA GLN A 221 -16.58 -11.25 19.79
C GLN A 221 -17.69 -10.25 19.47
N HIS A 222 -18.17 -9.55 20.50
CA HIS A 222 -19.13 -8.46 20.37
C HIS A 222 -18.54 -7.20 20.98
N GLY A 223 -18.31 -6.19 20.16
CA GLY A 223 -17.73 -4.92 20.55
C GLY A 223 -18.70 -3.76 20.35
N ARG A 224 -18.66 -2.77 21.23
CA ARG A 224 -19.45 -1.55 21.11
C ARG A 224 -18.69 -0.33 21.58
N GLN A 225 -18.93 0.81 20.97
CA GLN A 225 -18.43 2.09 21.44
C GLN A 225 -19.18 2.52 22.69
N THR A 226 -18.42 2.88 23.73
CA THR A 226 -18.93 3.42 25.00
C THR A 226 -18.59 4.90 25.07
N GLY A 227 -19.59 5.79 25.07
CA GLY A 227 -19.38 7.26 25.14
C GLY A 227 -20.23 8.04 24.15
N ASP A 228 -20.06 9.35 24.13
CA ASP A 228 -20.86 10.32 23.38
C ASP A 228 -20.56 10.40 21.86
N GLY A 229 -19.80 9.44 21.32
CA GLY A 229 -19.46 9.41 19.90
C GLY A 229 -18.30 10.33 19.47
N SER A 230 -17.65 11.03 20.41
CA SER A 230 -16.50 11.90 20.14
C SER A 230 -15.17 11.16 19.93
N ALA A 231 -15.10 9.87 20.30
CA ALA A 231 -13.94 9.04 20.00
C ALA A 231 -13.95 8.62 18.54
N PRO A 232 -12.77 8.48 17.88
CA PRO A 232 -12.68 8.06 16.48
C PRO A 232 -13.43 6.75 16.27
N GLN A 233 -14.23 6.67 15.21
CA GLN A 233 -15.24 5.63 14.91
C GLN A 233 -14.67 4.21 14.75
N THR A 234 -13.36 4.06 14.79
CA THR A 234 -12.64 2.80 14.90
C THR A 234 -11.30 3.05 15.60
N PRO A 235 -10.89 2.21 16.57
CA PRO A 235 -9.55 2.30 17.19
C PRO A 235 -8.40 2.19 16.17
N VAL A 236 -8.72 1.75 14.97
CA VAL A 236 -7.83 1.47 13.84
C VAL A 236 -7.39 2.74 13.10
N LEU A 237 -8.09 3.87 13.25
CA LEU A 237 -7.80 5.09 12.47
C LEU A 237 -6.78 6.03 13.13
N ALA A 238 -6.23 5.67 14.27
CA ALA A 238 -5.31 6.55 15.02
C ALA A 238 -3.83 6.45 14.61
N GLY A 239 -3.52 6.12 13.35
CA GLY A 239 -2.14 6.10 12.85
C GLY A 239 -1.31 4.86 13.23
N HIS A 240 -1.91 3.83 13.81
CA HIS A 240 -1.25 2.57 14.19
C HIS A 240 -1.84 1.38 13.46
N THR A 241 -0.99 0.39 13.19
CA THR A 241 -1.44 -0.94 12.73
C THR A 241 -1.97 -1.72 13.94
N TRP A 242 -3.24 -2.08 13.90
CA TRP A 242 -3.85 -2.95 14.91
C TRP A 242 -3.69 -4.41 14.50
N THR A 243 -3.25 -5.26 15.45
CA THR A 243 -3.15 -6.70 15.22
C THR A 243 -3.77 -7.46 16.39
N TRP A 244 -4.40 -8.58 16.08
CA TRP A 244 -5.07 -9.47 17.01
C TRP A 244 -4.80 -10.93 16.68
N ALA A 245 -4.60 -11.74 17.68
CA ALA A 245 -4.57 -13.18 17.57
C ALA A 245 -5.51 -13.83 18.56
N GLY A 246 -6.45 -14.63 18.07
CA GLY A 246 -7.30 -15.50 18.86
C GLY A 246 -6.76 -16.92 18.86
N LEU A 247 -6.28 -17.42 19.99
CA LEU A 247 -5.59 -18.70 20.11
C LEU A 247 -6.46 -19.72 20.82
N HIS A 248 -6.54 -20.93 20.26
CA HIS A 248 -7.06 -22.15 20.90
C HIS A 248 -5.90 -23.11 21.11
N LEU A 249 -5.47 -23.28 22.38
CA LEU A 249 -4.40 -24.22 22.73
C LEU A 249 -4.97 -25.62 22.99
N ASP A 250 -4.20 -26.65 22.66
CA ASP A 250 -4.59 -28.06 22.82
C ASP A 250 -4.73 -28.46 24.30
N ASN A 251 -4.08 -27.72 25.23
CA ASN A 251 -4.21 -27.88 26.68
C ASN A 251 -5.48 -27.25 27.28
N GLY A 252 -6.35 -26.67 26.42
CA GLY A 252 -7.64 -26.12 26.81
C GLY A 252 -7.60 -24.65 27.22
N TRP A 253 -6.48 -23.94 27.09
CA TRP A 253 -6.41 -22.49 27.24
C TRP A 253 -6.82 -21.77 25.95
N GLU A 254 -7.47 -20.62 26.10
CA GLU A 254 -7.67 -19.66 24.99
C GLU A 254 -7.06 -18.32 25.36
N ILE A 255 -6.51 -17.64 24.36
CA ILE A 255 -5.85 -16.35 24.55
C ILE A 255 -6.32 -15.39 23.46
N SER A 256 -6.85 -14.23 23.88
CA SER A 256 -7.04 -13.06 23.05
C SER A 256 -5.83 -12.16 23.22
N ALA A 257 -5.03 -12.01 22.17
CA ALA A 257 -3.82 -11.19 22.19
C ALA A 257 -3.99 -9.99 21.25
N THR A 258 -3.80 -8.77 21.74
CA THR A 258 -3.96 -7.54 20.97
C THR A 258 -2.72 -6.65 21.09
N ALA A 259 -2.24 -6.13 19.96
CA ALA A 259 -1.14 -5.18 19.91
C ALA A 259 -1.41 -4.04 18.94
N HIS A 260 -0.78 -2.89 19.20
CA HIS A 260 -0.69 -1.75 18.28
C HIS A 260 0.75 -1.65 17.79
N LEU A 261 0.97 -1.94 16.52
CA LEU A 261 2.28 -1.93 15.90
C LEU A 261 2.58 -0.56 15.29
N PRO A 262 3.85 -0.12 15.25
CA PRO A 262 4.25 1.03 14.45
C PRO A 262 3.98 0.76 12.97
N GLU A 263 3.98 1.80 12.15
CA GLU A 263 3.65 1.70 10.72
C GLU A 263 4.62 0.77 9.96
N SER A 264 5.89 0.78 10.35
CA SER A 264 6.93 -0.10 9.81
C SER A 264 7.60 -0.82 10.98
N PRO A 265 7.00 -1.91 11.48
CA PRO A 265 7.59 -2.62 12.60
C PRO A 265 8.86 -3.33 12.16
N ASP A 266 9.96 -3.08 12.88
CA ASP A 266 11.20 -3.85 12.68
C ASP A 266 10.98 -5.30 13.13
N ALA A 267 11.36 -6.26 12.30
CA ALA A 267 11.34 -7.67 12.69
C ALA A 267 12.28 -7.89 13.88
N GLY A 268 11.78 -8.58 14.92
CA GLY A 268 12.54 -8.83 16.15
C GLY A 268 12.44 -7.72 17.20
N SER A 269 11.74 -6.60 16.92
CA SER A 269 11.48 -5.57 17.92
C SER A 269 10.18 -5.84 18.67
N ALA A 270 10.27 -6.15 19.97
CA ALA A 270 9.11 -6.40 20.80
C ALA A 270 8.36 -5.11 21.14
N VAL A 271 7.03 -5.11 21.03
CA VAL A 271 6.17 -4.00 21.44
C VAL A 271 5.27 -4.40 22.61
N PRO A 272 4.90 -3.48 23.50
CA PRO A 272 3.93 -3.72 24.57
C PRO A 272 2.56 -4.09 23.98
N ALA A 273 1.92 -5.09 24.57
CA ALA A 273 0.65 -5.62 24.13
C ALA A 273 -0.18 -6.13 25.31
N ARG A 274 -1.40 -6.60 25.08
CA ARG A 274 -2.29 -7.13 26.11
C ARG A 274 -2.82 -8.49 25.73
N ALA A 275 -2.94 -9.35 26.75
CA ALA A 275 -3.57 -10.65 26.62
C ALA A 275 -4.73 -10.80 27.60
N THR A 276 -5.84 -11.35 27.13
CA THR A 276 -6.90 -11.90 27.99
C THR A 276 -6.86 -13.41 27.84
N ALA A 277 -6.55 -14.11 28.91
CA ALA A 277 -6.45 -15.57 28.94
C ALA A 277 -7.69 -16.18 29.61
N VAL A 278 -8.21 -17.26 29.03
CA VAL A 278 -9.31 -18.05 29.56
C VAL A 278 -8.81 -19.46 29.85
N ALA A 279 -8.73 -19.81 31.10
CA ALA A 279 -8.26 -21.11 31.55
C ALA A 279 -9.22 -22.27 31.18
N PRO A 280 -8.79 -23.55 31.27
CA PRO A 280 -9.64 -24.69 30.97
C PRO A 280 -10.93 -24.74 31.79
N ASP A 281 -10.91 -24.23 33.03
CA ASP A 281 -12.07 -24.15 33.92
C ASP A 281 -12.97 -22.92 33.66
N GLY A 282 -12.61 -22.07 32.71
CA GLY A 282 -13.33 -20.83 32.36
C GLY A 282 -12.90 -19.61 33.17
N THR A 283 -11.89 -19.70 34.03
CA THR A 283 -11.33 -18.55 34.75
C THR A 283 -10.70 -17.57 33.76
N VAL A 284 -11.04 -16.27 33.87
CA VAL A 284 -10.55 -15.21 33.02
C VAL A 284 -9.48 -14.39 33.74
N SER A 285 -8.37 -14.11 33.07
CA SER A 285 -7.31 -13.25 33.59
C SER A 285 -6.77 -12.31 32.51
N HIS A 286 -6.28 -11.14 32.93
CA HIS A 286 -5.73 -10.11 32.05
C HIS A 286 -4.26 -9.90 32.33
N HIS A 287 -3.44 -9.83 31.31
CA HIS A 287 -1.99 -9.78 31.43
C HIS A 287 -1.39 -8.75 30.49
N GLU A 288 -0.33 -8.11 30.96
CA GLU A 288 0.61 -7.42 30.07
C GLU A 288 1.42 -8.48 29.33
N MET A 289 1.68 -8.21 28.04
CA MET A 289 2.46 -9.10 27.21
C MET A 289 3.37 -8.31 26.27
N SER A 290 4.34 -8.98 25.65
CA SER A 290 5.07 -8.45 24.51
C SER A 290 4.65 -9.16 23.23
N TRP A 291 4.59 -8.39 22.15
CA TRP A 291 4.37 -8.84 20.78
C TRP A 291 5.62 -8.54 19.96
N GLU A 292 6.30 -9.57 19.46
CA GLU A 292 7.50 -9.46 18.66
C GLU A 292 7.20 -9.98 17.24
N PRO A 293 7.10 -9.11 16.21
CA PRO A 293 6.97 -9.55 14.83
C PRO A 293 8.24 -10.28 14.38
N LEU A 294 8.11 -11.51 13.90
CA LEU A 294 9.23 -12.34 13.44
C LEU A 294 9.37 -12.31 11.90
N ARG A 295 8.26 -12.18 11.20
CA ARG A 295 8.22 -12.17 9.75
C ARG A 295 7.11 -11.25 9.24
N HIS A 296 7.38 -10.57 8.13
CA HIS A 296 6.44 -9.68 7.47
C HIS A 296 6.24 -10.04 6.00
N TRP A 297 5.11 -9.62 5.48
CA TRP A 297 4.81 -9.61 4.05
C TRP A 297 4.22 -8.24 3.69
N THR A 298 4.73 -7.64 2.61
CA THR A 298 4.18 -6.40 2.05
C THR A 298 3.41 -6.73 0.78
N SER A 299 2.15 -6.36 0.73
CA SER A 299 1.28 -6.53 -0.44
C SER A 299 1.74 -5.64 -1.59
N LEU A 300 1.86 -6.20 -2.79
CA LEU A 300 2.14 -5.38 -3.98
C LEU A 300 0.90 -4.59 -4.43
N ALA A 301 -0.29 -5.06 -4.10
CA ALA A 301 -1.54 -4.39 -4.46
C ALA A 301 -1.78 -3.12 -3.64
N THR A 302 -1.57 -3.15 -2.33
CA THR A 302 -1.95 -2.07 -1.40
C THR A 302 -0.77 -1.38 -0.74
N LEU A 303 0.44 -1.92 -0.90
CA LEU A 303 1.68 -1.50 -0.24
C LEU A 303 1.59 -1.52 1.30
N ASN A 304 0.62 -2.25 1.85
CA ASN A 304 0.51 -2.49 3.28
C ASN A 304 1.45 -3.62 3.71
N THR A 305 2.06 -3.46 4.89
CA THR A 305 2.91 -4.47 5.51
C THR A 305 2.18 -5.17 6.65
N TYR A 306 2.22 -6.49 6.66
CA TYR A 306 1.52 -7.34 7.62
C TYR A 306 2.49 -8.27 8.33
N PRO A 307 2.43 -8.41 9.67
CA PRO A 307 3.12 -9.50 10.35
C PRO A 307 2.51 -10.85 9.94
N THR A 308 3.34 -11.78 9.52
CA THR A 308 2.93 -13.14 9.13
C THR A 308 3.41 -14.20 10.11
N ALA A 309 4.34 -13.84 11.00
CA ALA A 309 4.68 -14.58 12.19
C ALA A 309 5.03 -13.62 13.32
N ALA A 310 4.67 -14.01 14.56
CA ALA A 310 4.97 -13.20 15.74
C ALA A 310 5.23 -14.11 16.94
N ARG A 311 6.09 -13.66 17.87
CA ARG A 311 6.28 -14.23 19.19
C ARG A 311 5.47 -13.46 20.20
N LEU A 312 4.68 -14.17 20.98
CA LEU A 312 3.89 -13.66 22.08
C LEU A 312 4.51 -14.14 23.39
N SER A 313 4.78 -13.22 24.31
CA SER A 313 5.33 -13.57 25.63
C SER A 313 4.47 -12.94 26.73
N VAL A 314 3.94 -13.78 27.63
CA VAL A 314 3.15 -13.40 28.80
C VAL A 314 3.88 -13.88 30.05
N PRO A 315 4.66 -13.01 30.73
CA PRO A 315 5.50 -13.42 31.86
C PRO A 315 4.72 -14.03 33.02
N ASP A 316 3.56 -13.49 33.35
CA ASP A 316 2.72 -13.98 34.47
C ASP A 316 2.21 -15.41 34.26
N LEU A 317 2.18 -15.90 33.04
CA LEU A 317 1.74 -17.25 32.70
C LEU A 317 2.93 -18.15 32.31
N ASP A 318 4.18 -17.68 32.48
CA ASP A 318 5.37 -18.35 31.94
C ASP A 318 5.10 -18.88 30.52
N LEU A 319 4.56 -17.99 29.66
CA LEU A 319 4.08 -18.33 28.33
C LEU A 319 4.95 -17.65 27.27
N GLN A 320 5.44 -18.45 26.33
CA GLN A 320 6.07 -17.98 25.12
C GLN A 320 5.59 -18.81 23.93
N LEU A 321 4.91 -18.15 22.98
CA LEU A 321 4.28 -18.80 21.82
C LEU A 321 4.71 -18.10 20.52
N ASP A 322 5.11 -18.88 19.53
CA ASP A 322 5.28 -18.45 18.15
C ASP A 322 3.97 -18.75 17.39
N VAL A 323 3.35 -17.68 16.90
CA VAL A 323 2.15 -17.72 16.05
C VAL A 323 2.58 -17.52 14.62
N THR A 324 2.32 -18.50 13.76
CA THR A 324 2.75 -18.47 12.34
C THR A 324 1.55 -18.65 11.43
N ALA A 325 1.30 -17.67 10.58
CA ALA A 325 0.25 -17.74 9.58
C ALA A 325 0.45 -18.89 8.60
N ALA A 326 -0.62 -19.57 8.23
CA ALA A 326 -0.59 -20.68 7.28
C ALA A 326 -0.14 -20.21 5.88
N GLN A 327 -0.48 -18.99 5.49
CA GLN A 327 -0.03 -18.37 4.25
C GLN A 327 0.23 -16.89 4.48
N ASP A 328 1.25 -16.35 3.82
CA ASP A 328 1.62 -14.94 3.97
C ASP A 328 0.67 -14.00 3.19
N ARG A 329 0.19 -14.42 2.02
CA ARG A 329 -0.47 -13.58 1.01
C ARG A 329 -2.00 -13.61 1.07
N HIS A 330 -2.59 -13.40 2.26
CA HIS A 330 -4.04 -13.41 2.47
C HIS A 330 -4.54 -12.00 2.84
N GLU A 331 -4.62 -11.11 1.87
CA GLU A 331 -5.16 -9.77 2.03
C GLU A 331 -6.60 -9.69 1.52
N VAL A 332 -7.47 -9.09 2.30
CA VAL A 332 -8.85 -8.74 1.93
C VAL A 332 -8.88 -7.26 1.60
N ARG A 333 -9.07 -6.93 0.33
CA ARG A 333 -9.17 -5.56 -0.16
C ARG A 333 -10.61 -5.10 -0.05
N THR A 334 -10.88 -4.10 0.79
CA THR A 334 -12.25 -3.64 1.06
C THR A 334 -12.24 -2.31 1.81
N PHE A 335 -13.22 -1.45 1.56
CA PHE A 335 -13.47 -0.24 2.35
C PHE A 335 -14.34 -0.49 3.60
N ILE A 336 -14.77 -1.72 3.82
CA ILE A 336 -15.59 -2.10 4.98
C ILE A 336 -14.79 -1.99 6.29
N VAL A 337 -13.50 -2.39 6.24
CA VAL A 337 -12.59 -2.35 7.38
C VAL A 337 -11.30 -1.66 6.94
N GLY A 338 -11.32 -0.33 6.82
CA GLY A 338 -10.21 0.42 6.23
C GLY A 338 -10.19 0.27 4.70
N ARG A 339 -9.02 0.17 4.06
CA ARG A 339 -8.87 -0.10 2.60
C ARG A 339 -8.45 -1.52 2.32
N ALA A 340 -7.87 -2.17 3.31
CA ALA A 340 -7.53 -3.59 3.30
C ALA A 340 -7.25 -4.07 4.73
N PHE A 341 -7.40 -5.35 4.94
CA PHE A 341 -6.94 -6.02 6.15
C PHE A 341 -6.43 -7.42 5.80
N ARG A 342 -5.70 -8.02 6.72
CA ARG A 342 -5.26 -9.40 6.59
C ARG A 342 -5.87 -10.23 7.70
N GLU A 343 -6.40 -11.41 7.35
CA GLU A 343 -6.86 -12.41 8.28
C GLU A 343 -6.47 -13.80 7.75
N SER A 344 -5.83 -14.60 8.58
CA SER A 344 -5.30 -15.91 8.17
C SER A 344 -5.40 -16.90 9.31
N PRO A 345 -5.73 -18.18 9.01
CA PRO A 345 -5.46 -19.26 9.94
C PRO A 345 -3.96 -19.28 10.28
N ALA A 346 -3.65 -19.67 11.52
CA ALA A 346 -2.29 -19.72 12.02
C ALA A 346 -2.08 -20.95 12.90
N THR A 347 -0.84 -21.43 12.97
CA THR A 347 -0.39 -22.44 13.92
C THR A 347 0.30 -21.78 15.09
N VAL A 348 0.17 -22.39 16.26
CA VAL A 348 0.78 -21.93 17.50
C VAL A 348 1.71 -23.01 18.04
N ARG A 349 2.93 -22.63 18.40
CA ARG A 349 3.90 -23.52 19.06
C ARG A 349 4.73 -22.75 20.06
N GLY A 350 5.04 -23.41 21.20
CA GLY A 350 5.89 -22.81 22.22
C GLY A 350 5.79 -23.52 23.55
N THR A 351 5.82 -22.75 24.65
CA THR A 351 5.76 -23.27 26.01
C THR A 351 4.81 -22.47 26.88
N MET A 352 4.22 -23.12 27.87
CA MET A 352 3.42 -22.54 28.95
C MET A 352 3.73 -23.28 30.26
N ASN A 353 4.11 -22.54 31.31
CA ASN A 353 4.55 -23.13 32.58
C ASN A 353 5.66 -24.19 32.40
N GLY A 354 6.62 -23.92 31.51
CA GLY A 354 7.71 -24.82 31.18
C GLY A 354 7.33 -26.09 30.38
N LEU A 355 6.04 -26.28 30.03
CA LEU A 355 5.55 -27.41 29.24
C LEU A 355 5.29 -26.99 27.78
N PRO A 356 5.46 -27.91 26.80
CA PRO A 356 5.08 -27.64 25.42
C PRO A 356 3.62 -27.23 25.30
N ALA A 357 3.35 -26.21 24.50
CA ALA A 357 2.02 -25.72 24.16
C ALA A 357 1.89 -25.57 22.63
N GLU A 358 0.91 -26.24 22.08
CA GLU A 358 0.56 -26.19 20.66
C GLU A 358 -0.90 -25.82 20.49
N GLY A 359 -1.28 -25.41 19.27
CA GLY A 359 -2.69 -25.09 18.99
C GLY A 359 -2.89 -24.42 17.63
N LYS A 360 -4.11 -23.91 17.47
CA LYS A 360 -4.54 -23.14 16.29
C LYS A 360 -4.83 -21.69 16.67
N ALA A 361 -4.67 -20.81 15.72
CA ALA A 361 -5.05 -19.41 15.90
C ALA A 361 -5.65 -18.83 14.62
N VAL A 362 -6.29 -17.67 14.78
CA VAL A 362 -6.56 -16.74 13.70
C VAL A 362 -5.74 -15.49 13.98
N LEU A 363 -4.92 -15.11 13.01
CA LEU A 363 -4.11 -13.90 13.05
C LEU A 363 -4.74 -12.85 12.14
N ARG A 364 -5.22 -11.75 12.73
CA ARG A 364 -5.86 -10.64 12.03
C ARG A 364 -5.06 -9.36 12.22
N THR A 365 -4.86 -8.62 11.11
CA THR A 365 -4.17 -7.33 11.13
C THR A 365 -4.93 -6.32 10.28
N ILE A 366 -5.23 -5.16 10.85
CA ILE A 366 -5.77 -4.01 10.16
C ILE A 366 -4.66 -2.96 10.15
N PRO A 367 -4.02 -2.70 8.99
CA PRO A 367 -2.91 -1.77 8.89
C PRO A 367 -3.41 -0.33 9.00
N ASN A 368 -2.50 0.60 9.31
CA ASN A 368 -2.75 2.01 9.06
C ASN A 368 -2.89 2.23 7.54
N ASN A 369 -4.10 2.44 7.10
CA ASN A 369 -4.42 2.61 5.68
C ASN A 369 -4.42 4.09 5.23
N THR A 370 -3.95 5.03 6.04
CA THR A 370 -3.91 6.46 5.69
C THR A 370 -2.84 6.69 4.63
N ILE A 371 -3.22 7.37 3.55
CA ILE A 371 -2.31 7.85 2.50
C ILE A 371 -2.25 9.37 2.65
N ASP A 372 -1.38 9.83 3.53
CA ASP A 372 -1.14 11.24 3.83
C ASP A 372 -0.28 11.93 2.76
N ASP A 373 0.52 11.16 2.05
CA ASP A 373 1.37 11.58 0.96
C ASP A 373 1.47 10.47 -0.09
N ILE A 374 1.00 10.72 -1.32
CA ILE A 374 1.02 9.72 -2.40
C ILE A 374 2.45 9.31 -2.78
N GLU A 375 3.43 10.22 -2.67
CA GLU A 375 4.84 9.89 -2.94
C GLU A 375 5.39 8.94 -1.86
N GLY A 376 5.12 9.24 -0.57
CA GLY A 376 5.47 8.39 0.56
C GLY A 376 4.81 7.01 0.46
N TYR A 377 3.54 6.97 0.04
CA TYR A 377 2.83 5.72 -0.22
C TYR A 377 3.53 4.87 -1.31
N MET A 378 3.85 5.45 -2.47
CA MET A 378 4.52 4.72 -3.55
C MET A 378 5.93 4.27 -3.15
N ARG A 379 6.62 5.05 -2.31
CA ARG A 379 7.96 4.72 -1.78
C ARG A 379 7.97 3.42 -0.97
N ARG A 380 6.84 3.02 -0.36
CA ARG A 380 6.72 1.71 0.31
C ARG A 380 6.99 0.54 -0.65
N GLY A 381 6.73 0.73 -1.95
CA GLY A 381 7.08 -0.23 -3.01
C GLY A 381 8.58 -0.43 -3.21
N HIS A 382 9.43 0.51 -2.74
CA HIS A 382 10.88 0.38 -2.84
C HIS A 382 11.40 -0.86 -2.12
N GLY A 383 10.89 -1.15 -0.92
CA GLY A 383 11.25 -2.35 -0.17
C GLY A 383 10.95 -3.65 -0.92
N ILE A 384 9.83 -3.69 -1.65
CA ILE A 384 9.46 -4.83 -2.49
C ILE A 384 10.46 -4.96 -3.65
N ALA A 385 10.68 -3.88 -4.40
CA ALA A 385 11.60 -3.88 -5.54
C ALA A 385 13.02 -4.25 -5.11
N ARG A 386 13.47 -3.75 -3.96
CA ARG A 386 14.80 -4.05 -3.41
C ARG A 386 14.93 -5.54 -3.00
N ALA A 387 13.89 -6.11 -2.37
CA ALA A 387 13.88 -7.52 -2.00
C ALA A 387 13.91 -8.44 -3.25
N GLU A 388 13.16 -8.09 -4.29
CA GLU A 388 13.18 -8.84 -5.56
C GLU A 388 14.50 -8.64 -6.33
N ALA A 389 15.10 -7.46 -6.26
CA ALA A 389 16.39 -7.17 -6.87
C ALA A 389 17.54 -7.99 -6.27
N ALA A 390 17.47 -8.37 -4.98
CA ALA A 390 18.47 -9.20 -4.32
C ALA A 390 18.65 -10.56 -4.98
N ALA A 391 17.66 -11.05 -5.72
CA ALA A 391 17.77 -12.28 -6.49
C ALA A 391 18.72 -12.21 -7.70
N VAL A 392 19.06 -10.99 -8.16
CA VAL A 392 19.95 -10.73 -9.29
C VAL A 392 21.17 -9.93 -8.88
N TYR A 393 21.00 -9.02 -7.93
CA TYR A 393 22.06 -8.20 -7.34
C TYR A 393 22.31 -8.65 -5.90
N PRO A 394 23.21 -9.61 -5.66
CA PRO A 394 23.48 -10.14 -4.33
C PRO A 394 24.12 -9.07 -3.43
N ASP A 395 23.71 -9.02 -2.16
CA ASP A 395 24.25 -8.06 -1.19
C ASP A 395 25.72 -8.32 -0.82
N THR A 396 26.16 -9.57 -0.98
CA THR A 396 27.54 -9.98 -0.65
C THR A 396 28.11 -10.94 -1.70
N ALA A 397 29.41 -10.94 -1.83
CA ALA A 397 30.14 -11.90 -2.68
C ALA A 397 30.01 -13.37 -2.20
N ALA A 398 29.54 -13.60 -0.97
CA ALA A 398 29.30 -14.93 -0.43
C ALA A 398 28.09 -15.62 -1.09
N ASP A 399 27.16 -14.87 -1.64
CA ASP A 399 26.12 -15.39 -2.51
C ASP A 399 26.69 -15.62 -3.91
N THR A 400 27.40 -16.73 -4.05
CA THR A 400 28.07 -17.08 -5.31
C THR A 400 27.09 -17.35 -6.44
N ALA A 401 25.89 -17.89 -6.14
CA ALA A 401 24.86 -18.15 -7.13
C ALA A 401 24.29 -16.85 -7.71
N GLY A 402 24.06 -15.85 -6.87
CA GLY A 402 23.65 -14.50 -7.31
C GLY A 402 24.72 -13.82 -8.17
N VAL A 403 26.01 -13.93 -7.79
CA VAL A 403 27.11 -13.39 -8.60
C VAL A 403 27.23 -14.11 -9.94
N ASP A 404 27.10 -15.43 -9.98
CA ASP A 404 27.12 -16.21 -11.21
C ASP A 404 25.96 -15.84 -12.14
N LEU A 405 24.76 -15.66 -11.58
CA LEU A 405 23.59 -15.21 -12.33
C LEU A 405 23.80 -13.81 -12.92
N LEU A 406 24.29 -12.86 -12.12
CA LEU A 406 24.57 -11.49 -12.56
C LEU A 406 25.66 -11.47 -13.65
N ALA A 407 26.68 -12.30 -13.53
CA ALA A 407 27.76 -12.43 -14.50
C ALA A 407 27.36 -13.16 -15.79
N GLY A 408 26.16 -13.80 -15.82
CA GLY A 408 25.68 -14.55 -16.98
C GLY A 408 26.52 -15.81 -17.27
N THR A 409 27.03 -16.46 -16.23
CA THR A 409 27.83 -17.69 -16.39
C THR A 409 26.94 -18.86 -16.80
N HIS A 410 27.45 -19.72 -17.67
CA HIS A 410 26.73 -20.93 -18.09
C HIS A 410 27.06 -22.14 -17.20
N ASP A 411 26.20 -23.14 -17.19
CA ASP A 411 26.40 -24.40 -16.51
C ASP A 411 27.80 -25.01 -16.78
N GLY A 412 28.53 -25.29 -15.70
CA GLY A 412 29.89 -25.81 -15.76
C GLY A 412 31.01 -24.77 -15.71
N THR A 413 30.73 -23.49 -15.84
CA THR A 413 31.69 -22.41 -15.57
C THR A 413 31.85 -22.29 -14.06
N ARG A 414 33.03 -22.59 -13.53
CA ARG A 414 33.35 -22.41 -12.11
C ARG A 414 34.23 -21.19 -11.94
N LEU A 415 33.69 -20.21 -11.22
CA LEU A 415 34.45 -19.06 -10.76
C LEU A 415 35.07 -19.37 -9.40
N ASP A 416 36.31 -18.94 -9.19
CA ASP A 416 36.93 -19.04 -7.86
C ASP A 416 36.44 -17.94 -6.92
N PRO A 417 36.63 -18.06 -5.59
CA PRO A 417 36.17 -17.06 -4.63
C PRO A 417 36.74 -15.65 -4.87
N THR A 418 37.93 -15.54 -5.43
CA THR A 418 38.54 -14.26 -5.79
C THR A 418 37.81 -13.62 -6.96
N ALA A 419 37.44 -14.40 -7.96
CA ALA A 419 36.62 -13.94 -9.09
C ALA A 419 35.23 -13.48 -8.62
N HIS A 420 34.55 -14.24 -7.76
CA HIS A 420 33.26 -13.83 -7.18
C HIS A 420 33.37 -12.48 -6.44
N ALA A 421 34.40 -12.32 -5.57
CA ALA A 421 34.62 -11.07 -4.85
C ALA A 421 34.86 -9.89 -5.81
N ARG A 422 35.65 -10.07 -6.85
CA ARG A 422 35.95 -9.03 -7.84
C ARG A 422 34.73 -8.69 -8.70
N LEU A 423 33.95 -9.68 -9.13
CA LEU A 423 32.73 -9.44 -9.91
C LEU A 423 31.68 -8.73 -9.06
N HIS A 424 31.46 -9.15 -7.82
CA HIS A 424 30.57 -8.46 -6.91
C HIS A 424 30.98 -6.98 -6.75
N GLN A 425 32.27 -6.69 -6.49
CA GLN A 425 32.78 -5.34 -6.33
C GLN A 425 32.66 -4.50 -7.63
N ALA A 426 32.77 -5.11 -8.79
CA ALA A 426 32.76 -4.41 -10.07
C ALA A 426 31.34 -4.24 -10.67
N LEU A 427 30.42 -5.16 -10.39
CA LEU A 427 29.12 -5.23 -11.05
C LEU A 427 27.94 -4.98 -10.09
N ALA A 428 27.96 -5.61 -8.90
CA ALA A 428 26.85 -5.48 -7.95
C ALA A 428 26.99 -4.22 -7.08
N ALA A 429 28.11 -4.05 -6.41
CA ALA A 429 28.33 -2.96 -5.44
C ALA A 429 28.06 -1.55 -6.04
N PRO A 430 28.46 -1.21 -7.29
CA PRO A 430 28.18 0.10 -7.86
C PRO A 430 26.68 0.36 -8.04
N VAL A 431 25.89 -0.62 -8.49
CA VAL A 431 24.44 -0.46 -8.66
C VAL A 431 23.75 -0.43 -7.29
N LEU A 432 24.14 -1.32 -6.37
CA LEU A 432 23.61 -1.36 -5.00
C LEU A 432 23.85 -0.08 -4.22
N HIS A 433 24.95 0.64 -4.47
CA HIS A 433 25.24 1.94 -3.86
C HIS A 433 24.08 2.93 -4.04
N LEU A 434 23.45 2.96 -5.20
CA LEU A 434 22.31 3.83 -5.48
C LEU A 434 20.96 3.13 -5.28
N LEU A 435 20.85 1.83 -5.57
CA LEU A 435 19.62 1.05 -5.45
C LEU A 435 19.17 0.91 -3.99
N ASN A 436 20.10 0.85 -3.04
CA ASN A 436 19.79 0.77 -1.61
C ASN A 436 19.26 2.09 -1.03
N MET A 437 19.40 3.19 -1.76
CA MET A 437 18.84 4.48 -1.35
C MET A 437 17.39 4.60 -1.78
N PRO A 438 16.47 4.94 -0.87
CA PRO A 438 15.07 5.08 -1.20
C PRO A 438 14.88 6.17 -2.26
N GLY A 439 14.39 5.75 -3.42
CA GLY A 439 13.91 6.64 -4.47
C GLY A 439 12.41 6.92 -4.30
N ARG A 440 11.82 7.62 -5.28
CA ARG A 440 10.37 7.85 -5.33
C ARG A 440 9.58 6.58 -5.68
N SER A 441 10.20 5.62 -6.34
CA SER A 441 9.72 4.28 -6.73
C SER A 441 8.35 4.25 -7.46
N TRP A 442 7.88 5.39 -7.96
CA TRP A 442 6.58 5.46 -8.63
C TRP A 442 6.53 4.64 -9.92
N ARG A 443 7.69 4.49 -10.60
CA ARG A 443 7.78 3.64 -11.80
C ARG A 443 7.60 2.17 -11.48
N ALA A 444 8.17 1.69 -10.36
CA ALA A 444 7.95 0.33 -9.87
C ALA A 444 6.49 0.10 -9.47
N TYR A 445 5.84 1.14 -8.90
CA TYR A 445 4.42 1.10 -8.57
C TYR A 445 3.54 0.92 -9.82
N VAL A 446 3.91 1.51 -10.98
CA VAL A 446 3.13 1.38 -12.23
C VAL A 446 2.92 -0.08 -12.63
N ALA A 447 3.97 -0.93 -12.57
CA ALA A 447 3.86 -2.34 -12.97
C ALA A 447 2.78 -3.09 -12.15
N GLY A 448 2.82 -2.99 -10.82
CA GLY A 448 1.82 -3.61 -9.94
C GLY A 448 0.44 -2.97 -10.09
N SER A 449 0.37 -1.64 -10.23
CA SER A 449 -0.87 -0.90 -10.40
C SER A 449 -1.62 -1.32 -11.67
N VAL A 450 -0.94 -1.47 -12.81
CA VAL A 450 -1.57 -1.88 -14.08
C VAL A 450 -2.17 -3.29 -13.98
N LEU A 451 -1.47 -4.23 -13.36
CA LEU A 451 -2.03 -5.57 -13.12
C LEU A 451 -3.32 -5.50 -12.29
N CYS A 452 -3.30 -4.70 -11.22
CA CYS A 452 -4.50 -4.50 -10.39
C CYS A 452 -5.64 -3.77 -11.12
N LEU A 453 -5.32 -2.83 -12.05
CA LEU A 453 -6.33 -2.17 -12.90
C LEU A 453 -7.07 -3.16 -13.80
N LEU A 454 -6.43 -4.27 -14.14
CA LEU A 454 -6.99 -5.35 -14.97
C LEU A 454 -7.56 -6.50 -14.13
N ASP A 455 -7.76 -6.30 -12.83
CA ASP A 455 -8.23 -7.31 -11.87
C ASP A 455 -7.34 -8.58 -11.81
N THR A 456 -6.05 -8.41 -12.14
CA THR A 456 -5.05 -9.48 -12.06
C THR A 456 -4.29 -9.39 -10.75
N ASP A 457 -4.08 -10.54 -10.08
CA ASP A 457 -3.26 -10.60 -8.87
C ASP A 457 -1.80 -10.20 -9.19
N PRO A 458 -1.27 -9.10 -8.64
CA PRO A 458 0.08 -8.65 -8.95
C PRO A 458 1.19 -9.46 -8.25
N GLU A 459 0.85 -10.25 -7.23
CA GLU A 459 1.84 -10.94 -6.39
C GLU A 459 2.77 -11.90 -7.17
N PRO A 460 2.30 -12.69 -8.15
CA PRO A 460 3.19 -13.52 -8.96
C PRO A 460 4.17 -12.72 -9.84
N TYR A 461 3.90 -11.43 -10.04
CA TYR A 461 4.65 -10.54 -10.93
C TYR A 461 5.59 -9.57 -10.19
N ARG A 462 5.88 -9.82 -8.90
CA ARG A 462 6.71 -8.92 -8.05
C ARG A 462 8.06 -8.59 -8.69
N ALA A 463 8.67 -9.52 -9.43
CA ALA A 463 9.95 -9.31 -10.09
C ALA A 463 9.94 -8.16 -11.12
N LEU A 464 8.78 -7.77 -11.67
CA LEU A 464 8.66 -6.61 -12.56
C LEU A 464 8.98 -5.30 -11.85
N THR A 465 8.73 -5.19 -10.55
CA THR A 465 9.06 -3.99 -9.76
C THR A 465 10.57 -3.81 -9.68
N ALA A 466 11.32 -4.89 -9.48
CA ALA A 466 12.79 -4.88 -9.50
C ALA A 466 13.34 -4.56 -10.87
N ALA A 467 12.78 -5.14 -11.94
CA ALA A 467 13.19 -4.86 -13.32
C ALA A 467 13.13 -3.35 -13.62
N THR A 468 12.04 -2.70 -13.21
CA THR A 468 11.85 -1.26 -13.41
C THR A 468 12.83 -0.42 -12.56
N GLU A 469 13.04 -0.76 -11.28
CA GLU A 469 13.95 -0.01 -10.40
C GLU A 469 15.42 -0.20 -10.79
N ILE A 470 15.84 -1.40 -11.16
CA ILE A 470 17.20 -1.66 -11.62
C ILE A 470 17.48 -0.91 -12.92
N LEU A 471 16.56 -0.99 -13.89
CA LEU A 471 16.68 -0.26 -15.14
C LEU A 471 16.84 1.25 -14.90
N HIS A 472 15.97 1.82 -14.07
CA HIS A 472 16.02 3.26 -13.75
C HIS A 472 17.31 3.62 -12.99
N THR A 473 17.72 2.84 -12.00
CA THR A 473 18.95 3.07 -11.23
C THR A 473 20.18 3.00 -12.16
N SER A 474 20.22 2.02 -13.04
CA SER A 474 21.30 1.85 -14.03
C SER A 474 21.38 3.01 -15.02
N ALA A 475 20.22 3.51 -15.46
CA ALA A 475 20.16 4.72 -16.30
C ALA A 475 20.69 5.95 -15.55
N LEU A 476 20.38 6.13 -14.27
CA LEU A 476 20.91 7.22 -13.46
C LEU A 476 22.44 7.12 -13.28
N VAL A 477 22.98 5.91 -13.10
CA VAL A 477 24.44 5.70 -13.00
C VAL A 477 25.16 6.17 -14.27
N ILE A 478 24.58 5.90 -15.44
CA ILE A 478 25.15 6.34 -16.74
C ILE A 478 24.94 7.84 -16.95
N ASP A 479 23.76 8.35 -16.64
CA ASP A 479 23.38 9.76 -16.73
C ASP A 479 24.34 10.64 -15.90
N ASP A 480 24.62 10.25 -14.64
CA ASP A 480 25.55 10.95 -13.77
C ASP A 480 26.98 11.05 -14.36
N VAL A 481 27.44 10.02 -15.08
CA VAL A 481 28.74 10.06 -15.79
C VAL A 481 28.69 11.02 -16.98
N GLN A 482 27.58 11.02 -17.72
CA GLN A 482 27.42 11.85 -18.92
C GLN A 482 27.30 13.34 -18.57
N ASP A 483 26.61 13.65 -17.47
CA ASP A 483 26.37 15.00 -16.98
C ASP A 483 27.52 15.54 -16.10
N GLY A 484 28.46 14.67 -15.68
CA GLY A 484 29.52 15.03 -14.74
C GLY A 484 28.97 15.39 -13.35
N SER A 485 27.83 14.81 -12.95
CA SER A 485 27.19 15.06 -11.66
C SER A 485 28.05 14.48 -10.53
N THR A 486 28.24 15.22 -9.43
CA THR A 486 29.06 14.74 -8.29
C THR A 486 28.25 14.07 -7.21
N THR A 487 26.94 14.38 -7.11
CA THR A 487 26.04 13.85 -6.06
C THR A 487 24.69 13.43 -6.61
N ARG A 488 24.14 12.32 -6.08
CA ARG A 488 22.80 11.80 -6.39
C ARG A 488 22.13 11.30 -5.11
N ARG A 489 20.88 11.71 -4.85
CA ARG A 489 20.10 11.33 -3.66
C ARG A 489 20.84 11.60 -2.33
N GLY A 490 21.67 12.66 -2.28
CA GLY A 490 22.46 13.03 -1.12
C GLY A 490 23.75 12.25 -0.91
N LEU A 491 24.10 11.33 -1.83
CA LEU A 491 25.36 10.58 -1.82
C LEU A 491 26.28 11.02 -2.98
N PRO A 492 27.60 10.77 -2.90
CA PRO A 492 28.48 10.85 -4.06
C PRO A 492 27.98 9.92 -5.18
N CYS A 493 28.07 10.39 -6.44
CA CYS A 493 27.71 9.57 -7.59
C CYS A 493 28.58 8.32 -7.71
N VAL A 494 28.07 7.28 -8.37
CA VAL A 494 28.74 5.97 -8.48
C VAL A 494 30.14 6.10 -9.10
N HIS A 495 30.30 6.95 -10.12
CA HIS A 495 31.60 7.15 -10.75
C HIS A 495 32.62 7.89 -9.86
N GLU A 496 32.17 8.68 -8.90
CA GLU A 496 33.04 9.32 -7.90
C GLU A 496 33.56 8.29 -6.87
N VAL A 497 32.76 7.26 -6.54
CA VAL A 497 33.13 6.26 -5.54
C VAL A 497 33.90 5.09 -6.15
N PHE A 498 33.45 4.57 -7.30
CA PHE A 498 33.96 3.34 -7.93
C PHE A 498 34.82 3.59 -9.17
N GLY A 499 34.87 4.85 -9.63
CA GLY A 499 35.53 5.24 -10.88
C GLY A 499 34.63 5.09 -12.11
N THR A 500 34.88 5.93 -13.11
CA THR A 500 34.08 6.04 -14.34
C THR A 500 33.91 4.72 -15.09
N ALA A 501 35.00 3.94 -15.24
CA ALA A 501 34.98 2.68 -15.96
C ALA A 501 34.07 1.64 -15.29
N ALA A 502 34.11 1.54 -13.94
CA ALA A 502 33.26 0.65 -13.17
C ALA A 502 31.79 1.11 -13.25
N ALA A 503 31.51 2.40 -13.11
CA ALA A 503 30.16 2.94 -13.23
C ALA A 503 29.54 2.64 -14.59
N ILE A 504 30.26 2.86 -15.71
CA ILE A 504 29.77 2.54 -17.05
C ILE A 504 29.52 1.04 -17.20
N THR A 505 30.44 0.18 -16.74
CA THR A 505 30.28 -1.27 -16.89
C THR A 505 29.08 -1.79 -16.07
N ALA A 506 28.96 -1.41 -14.80
CA ALA A 506 27.90 -1.85 -13.92
C ALA A 506 26.52 -1.27 -14.35
N GLY A 507 26.46 0.02 -14.69
CA GLY A 507 25.23 0.66 -15.17
C GLY A 507 24.76 0.04 -16.50
N THR A 508 25.67 -0.22 -17.44
CA THR A 508 25.32 -0.87 -18.71
C THR A 508 24.82 -2.30 -18.50
N LEU A 509 25.44 -3.07 -17.59
CA LEU A 509 25.00 -4.44 -17.28
C LEU A 509 23.55 -4.44 -16.78
N GLY A 510 23.16 -3.46 -15.98
CA GLY A 510 21.80 -3.37 -15.44
C GLY A 510 20.69 -3.36 -16.49
N TYR A 511 20.99 -2.90 -17.70
CA TYR A 511 20.06 -2.97 -18.83
C TYR A 511 19.75 -4.39 -19.29
N TYR A 512 20.62 -5.36 -19.00
CA TYR A 512 20.45 -6.74 -19.40
C TYR A 512 19.85 -7.64 -18.29
N THR A 513 19.70 -7.10 -17.09
CA THR A 513 19.13 -7.86 -15.96
C THR A 513 17.61 -8.01 -16.02
N PHE A 514 16.95 -7.44 -17.03
CA PHE A 514 15.54 -7.69 -17.33
C PHE A 514 15.26 -9.18 -17.58
N ASP A 515 16.15 -9.88 -18.31
CA ASP A 515 15.98 -11.31 -18.65
C ASP A 515 15.83 -12.21 -17.41
N PRO A 516 16.79 -12.27 -16.47
CA PRO A 516 16.66 -13.13 -15.29
C PRO A 516 15.47 -12.74 -14.38
N LEU A 517 15.03 -11.50 -14.37
CA LEU A 517 13.84 -11.09 -13.64
C LEU A 517 12.54 -11.49 -14.33
N LEU A 518 12.49 -11.40 -15.68
CA LEU A 518 11.34 -11.85 -16.46
C LEU A 518 11.12 -13.35 -16.36
N GLN A 519 12.18 -14.16 -16.20
CA GLN A 519 12.07 -15.60 -15.98
C GLN A 519 11.44 -15.97 -14.62
N ARG A 520 11.34 -15.04 -13.68
CA ARG A 520 10.72 -15.24 -12.35
C ARG A 520 9.21 -14.94 -12.32
N VAL A 521 8.65 -14.34 -13.37
CA VAL A 521 7.20 -14.12 -13.47
C VAL A 521 6.51 -15.35 -14.08
N PRO A 522 5.18 -15.51 -13.90
CA PRO A 522 4.43 -16.57 -14.58
C PRO A 522 4.68 -16.53 -16.07
N GLN A 523 5.07 -17.68 -16.63
CA GLN A 523 5.40 -17.77 -18.04
C GLN A 523 4.11 -17.81 -18.87
N ALA A 524 3.96 -16.83 -19.76
CA ALA A 524 2.96 -16.83 -20.81
C ALA A 524 3.41 -17.76 -21.98
N ASP A 525 2.61 -17.84 -23.02
CA ASP A 525 3.02 -18.55 -24.24
C ASP A 525 4.23 -17.88 -24.90
N ALA A 526 4.95 -18.64 -25.72
CA ALA A 526 6.20 -18.19 -26.33
C ALA A 526 6.05 -16.92 -27.20
N ALA A 527 4.89 -16.72 -27.85
CA ALA A 527 4.64 -15.53 -28.67
C ALA A 527 4.49 -14.29 -27.80
N THR A 528 3.74 -14.41 -26.69
CA THR A 528 3.61 -13.34 -25.70
C THR A 528 4.94 -12.98 -25.04
N MET A 529 5.74 -13.98 -24.66
CA MET A 529 7.06 -13.74 -24.08
C MET A 529 8.00 -13.05 -25.10
N LEU A 530 8.02 -13.51 -26.35
CA LEU A 530 8.78 -12.86 -27.41
C LEU A 530 8.35 -11.40 -27.61
N ARG A 531 7.06 -11.13 -27.58
CA ARG A 531 6.53 -9.75 -27.66
C ARG A 531 7.05 -8.89 -26.52
N VAL A 532 7.05 -9.40 -25.27
CA VAL A 532 7.57 -8.69 -24.08
C VAL A 532 9.06 -8.34 -24.27
N TYR A 533 9.90 -9.26 -24.74
CA TYR A 533 11.31 -8.99 -25.04
C TYR A 533 11.48 -7.94 -26.14
N GLN A 534 10.68 -7.99 -27.22
CA GLN A 534 10.73 -7.02 -28.30
C GLN A 534 10.34 -5.61 -27.83
N LEU A 535 9.32 -5.52 -26.95
CA LEU A 535 8.88 -4.28 -26.32
C LEU A 535 9.99 -3.68 -25.46
N TYR A 536 10.60 -4.48 -24.62
CA TYR A 536 11.72 -4.04 -23.79
C TYR A 536 12.87 -3.49 -24.63
N LEU A 537 13.32 -4.22 -25.64
CA LEU A 537 14.40 -3.77 -26.53
C LEU A 537 14.03 -2.50 -27.33
N ARG A 538 12.77 -2.35 -27.70
CA ARG A 538 12.27 -1.12 -28.35
C ARG A 538 12.30 0.06 -27.38
N ALA A 539 11.87 -0.11 -26.14
CA ALA A 539 11.90 0.91 -25.11
C ALA A 539 13.35 1.35 -24.79
N MET A 540 14.27 0.40 -24.71
CA MET A 540 15.70 0.70 -24.50
C MET A 540 16.28 1.55 -25.63
N ARG A 541 15.99 1.24 -26.89
CA ARG A 541 16.41 2.08 -28.02
C ARG A 541 15.80 3.46 -27.97
N ALA A 542 14.50 3.58 -27.62
CA ALA A 542 13.84 4.87 -27.48
C ALA A 542 14.48 5.72 -26.38
N ALA A 543 14.75 5.13 -25.21
CA ALA A 543 15.40 5.82 -24.10
C ALA A 543 16.79 6.34 -24.47
N HIS A 544 17.60 5.53 -25.17
CA HIS A 544 18.93 5.97 -25.65
C HIS A 544 18.83 7.06 -26.72
N ALA A 545 17.83 7.00 -27.61
CA ALA A 545 17.57 8.07 -28.56
C ALA A 545 17.17 9.37 -27.87
N GLY A 546 16.30 9.29 -26.84
CA GLY A 546 15.93 10.43 -26.00
C GLY A 546 17.12 11.03 -25.27
N GLN A 547 17.98 10.21 -24.67
CA GLN A 547 19.20 10.64 -24.02
C GLN A 547 20.19 11.32 -25.00
N ALA A 548 20.29 10.77 -26.20
CA ALA A 548 21.14 11.37 -27.25
C ALA A 548 20.65 12.77 -27.68
N LEU A 549 19.32 12.96 -27.78
CA LEU A 549 18.75 14.27 -28.06
C LEU A 549 18.96 15.25 -26.91
N ASP A 550 18.83 14.78 -25.69
CA ASP A 550 19.05 15.58 -24.48
C ASP A 550 20.51 16.07 -24.40
N LEU A 551 21.48 15.17 -24.58
CA LEU A 551 22.91 15.50 -24.63
C LEU A 551 23.30 16.42 -25.79
N ALA A 552 22.63 16.28 -26.94
CA ALA A 552 22.84 17.20 -28.07
C ALA A 552 22.34 18.62 -27.78
N GLY A 553 21.38 18.74 -26.86
CA GLY A 553 20.75 19.99 -26.44
C GLY A 553 19.85 20.58 -27.53
N HIS A 554 19.22 21.71 -27.22
CA HIS A 554 18.24 22.39 -28.08
C HIS A 554 18.69 23.81 -28.45
N HIS A 555 19.97 24.14 -28.30
CA HIS A 555 20.46 25.50 -28.37
C HIS A 555 20.22 26.18 -29.72
N ALA A 556 20.38 25.48 -30.87
CA ALA A 556 20.16 26.05 -32.19
C ALA A 556 18.70 26.50 -32.39
N THR A 557 17.74 25.63 -32.07
CA THR A 557 16.31 25.95 -32.17
C THR A 557 15.87 26.95 -31.08
N PHE A 558 16.54 26.97 -29.93
CA PHE A 558 16.35 27.98 -28.90
C PHE A 558 16.74 29.37 -29.40
N ASP A 559 17.91 29.53 -30.04
CA ASP A 559 18.36 30.82 -30.60
C ASP A 559 17.39 31.33 -31.69
N GLU A 560 16.90 30.44 -32.57
CA GLU A 560 15.86 30.76 -33.55
C GLU A 560 14.56 31.22 -32.92
N ALA A 561 14.14 30.54 -31.83
CA ALA A 561 12.93 30.89 -31.09
C ALA A 561 13.08 32.24 -30.34
N ILE A 562 14.25 32.56 -29.80
CA ILE A 562 14.55 33.86 -29.17
C ILE A 562 14.39 35.00 -30.20
N ASP A 563 14.93 34.82 -31.41
CA ASP A 563 14.91 35.84 -32.45
C ASP A 563 13.49 36.03 -33.02
N SER A 564 12.77 34.95 -33.28
CA SER A 564 11.40 35.00 -33.84
C SER A 564 10.32 35.31 -32.80
N GLY A 565 10.53 34.87 -31.56
CA GLY A 565 9.50 34.87 -30.51
C GLY A 565 8.50 33.73 -30.62
N ASP A 566 8.73 32.78 -31.52
CA ASP A 566 7.87 31.60 -31.69
C ASP A 566 8.54 30.34 -31.10
N PRO A 567 8.02 29.77 -29.99
CA PRO A 567 8.60 28.60 -29.36
C PRO A 567 8.13 27.26 -29.95
N THR A 568 7.26 27.26 -30.98
CA THR A 568 6.54 26.05 -31.42
C THR A 568 7.46 24.89 -31.77
N ALA A 569 8.51 25.16 -32.60
CA ALA A 569 9.46 24.12 -32.99
C ALA A 569 10.31 23.62 -31.80
N LEU A 570 10.70 24.52 -30.91
CA LEU A 570 11.46 24.20 -29.71
C LEU A 570 10.65 23.32 -28.75
N LEU A 571 9.40 23.68 -28.48
CA LEU A 571 8.49 22.88 -27.64
C LEU A 571 8.29 21.46 -28.18
N GLU A 572 8.15 21.30 -29.50
CA GLU A 572 8.01 19.98 -30.12
C GLU A 572 9.28 19.13 -29.99
N GLN A 573 10.46 19.74 -30.12
CA GLN A 573 11.74 19.05 -29.90
C GLN A 573 11.89 18.59 -28.44
N ILE A 574 11.60 19.46 -27.46
CA ILE A 574 11.69 19.11 -26.04
C ILE A 574 10.65 18.03 -25.72
N ARG A 575 9.42 18.12 -26.23
CA ARG A 575 8.41 17.06 -26.05
C ARG A 575 8.87 15.72 -26.61
N THR A 576 9.51 15.73 -27.77
CA THR A 576 10.06 14.51 -28.39
C THR A 576 11.15 13.90 -27.49
N THR A 577 12.06 14.71 -26.95
CA THR A 577 13.10 14.28 -26.02
C THR A 577 12.48 13.68 -24.76
N HIS A 578 11.55 14.38 -24.12
CA HIS A 578 10.86 13.92 -22.93
C HIS A 578 10.06 12.61 -23.17
N ARG A 579 9.37 12.52 -24.32
CA ARG A 579 8.65 11.30 -24.72
C ARG A 579 9.59 10.12 -24.85
N LEU A 580 10.71 10.26 -25.54
CA LEU A 580 11.66 9.17 -25.78
C LEU A 580 12.44 8.81 -24.50
N LYS A 581 12.95 9.82 -23.76
CA LYS A 581 13.77 9.61 -22.56
C LYS A 581 12.95 9.03 -21.39
N THR A 582 11.72 9.53 -21.17
CA THR A 582 10.91 9.22 -20.00
C THR A 582 9.58 8.54 -20.35
N GLY A 583 8.78 9.13 -21.24
CA GLY A 583 7.43 8.64 -21.56
C GLY A 583 7.42 7.20 -22.05
N MET A 584 8.31 6.84 -22.97
CA MET A 584 8.42 5.49 -23.55
C MET A 584 8.84 4.42 -22.53
N LEU A 585 9.61 4.76 -21.51
CA LEU A 585 9.95 3.81 -20.44
C LEU A 585 8.75 3.51 -19.54
N VAL A 586 7.99 4.53 -19.18
CA VAL A 586 6.77 4.35 -18.38
C VAL A 586 5.71 3.60 -19.16
N ARG A 587 5.52 3.97 -20.46
CA ARG A 587 4.66 3.24 -21.38
C ARG A 587 5.03 1.76 -21.45
N SER A 588 6.31 1.43 -21.65
CA SER A 588 6.73 0.03 -21.79
C SER A 588 6.53 -0.79 -20.50
N THR A 589 6.73 -0.18 -19.34
CA THR A 589 6.42 -0.82 -18.06
C THR A 589 4.93 -1.16 -17.98
N ALA A 590 4.06 -0.20 -18.32
CA ALA A 590 2.62 -0.39 -18.33
C ALA A 590 2.18 -1.40 -19.41
N GLU A 591 2.78 -1.35 -20.61
CA GLU A 591 2.48 -2.25 -21.72
C GLU A 591 2.83 -3.70 -21.39
N VAL A 592 4.00 -3.96 -20.79
CA VAL A 592 4.40 -5.30 -20.34
C VAL A 592 3.44 -5.81 -19.27
N ALA A 593 3.12 -4.99 -18.26
CA ALA A 593 2.18 -5.37 -17.20
C ALA A 593 0.77 -5.63 -17.77
N ALA A 594 0.31 -4.82 -18.72
CA ALA A 594 -1.01 -4.98 -19.34
C ALA A 594 -1.09 -6.27 -20.19
N ILE A 595 -0.05 -6.59 -20.96
CA ILE A 595 0.01 -7.84 -21.75
C ILE A 595 -0.01 -9.06 -20.82
N LEU A 596 0.81 -9.05 -19.78
CA LEU A 596 0.87 -10.15 -18.81
C LEU A 596 -0.39 -10.24 -17.96
N GLY A 597 -1.08 -9.12 -17.74
CA GLY A 597 -2.37 -9.02 -17.07
C GLY A 597 -3.58 -9.40 -17.93
N GLY A 598 -3.37 -9.71 -19.23
CA GLY A 598 -4.43 -10.17 -20.13
C GLY A 598 -5.33 -9.04 -20.66
N ALA A 599 -4.83 -7.81 -20.78
CA ALA A 599 -5.57 -6.69 -21.36
C ALA A 599 -6.06 -7.00 -22.78
N ASP A 600 -7.30 -6.61 -23.08
CA ASP A 600 -7.77 -6.57 -24.45
C ASP A 600 -7.10 -5.42 -25.26
N GLU A 601 -7.37 -5.36 -26.58
CA GLU A 601 -6.72 -4.37 -27.44
C GLU A 601 -7.07 -2.93 -27.06
N ALA A 602 -8.31 -2.65 -26.65
CA ALA A 602 -8.74 -1.32 -26.27
C ALA A 602 -8.13 -0.90 -24.93
N GLN A 603 -8.15 -1.80 -23.95
CA GLN A 603 -7.49 -1.60 -22.66
C GLN A 603 -5.99 -1.37 -22.83
N LEU A 604 -5.31 -2.21 -23.63
CA LEU A 604 -3.89 -2.11 -23.89
C LEU A 604 -3.53 -0.76 -24.51
N ALA A 605 -4.26 -0.33 -25.55
CA ALA A 605 -4.02 0.96 -26.18
C ALA A 605 -4.20 2.13 -25.19
N ALA A 606 -5.30 2.14 -24.44
CA ALA A 606 -5.62 3.22 -23.51
C ALA A 606 -4.65 3.26 -22.32
N VAL A 607 -4.25 2.10 -21.75
CA VAL A 607 -3.23 2.00 -20.72
C VAL A 607 -1.89 2.54 -21.21
N CYS A 608 -1.46 2.15 -22.41
CA CYS A 608 -0.23 2.63 -23.00
C CYS A 608 -0.22 4.15 -23.16
N ASP A 609 -1.29 4.71 -23.72
CA ASP A 609 -1.38 6.14 -23.96
C ASP A 609 -1.46 6.95 -22.67
N TYR A 610 -2.20 6.46 -21.68
CA TYR A 610 -2.29 7.11 -20.36
C TYR A 610 -0.92 7.16 -19.68
N PHE A 611 -0.23 6.03 -19.56
CA PHE A 611 1.04 5.97 -18.84
C PHE A 611 2.20 6.62 -19.60
N GLU A 612 2.16 6.69 -20.93
CA GLU A 612 3.10 7.54 -21.71
C GLU A 612 2.93 9.01 -21.32
N ASN A 613 1.67 9.50 -21.28
CA ASN A 613 1.39 10.88 -20.92
C ASN A 613 1.63 11.18 -19.44
N VAL A 614 1.44 10.20 -18.52
CA VAL A 614 1.88 10.33 -17.13
C VAL A 614 3.41 10.52 -17.06
N GLY A 615 4.18 9.76 -17.83
CA GLY A 615 5.64 9.92 -17.91
C GLY A 615 6.07 11.27 -18.48
N LEU A 616 5.40 11.75 -19.52
CA LEU A 616 5.66 13.04 -20.15
C LEU A 616 5.29 14.20 -19.19
N ALA A 617 4.11 14.15 -18.57
CA ALA A 617 3.66 15.13 -17.60
C ALA A 617 4.58 15.20 -16.37
N TYR A 618 5.09 14.04 -15.93
CA TYR A 618 6.08 13.98 -14.85
C TYR A 618 7.36 14.74 -15.20
N GLN A 619 7.88 14.59 -16.43
CA GLN A 619 9.08 15.31 -16.86
C GLN A 619 8.84 16.81 -16.93
N ILE A 620 7.71 17.23 -17.52
CA ILE A 620 7.34 18.66 -17.58
C ILE A 620 7.24 19.27 -16.17
N SER A 621 6.63 18.56 -15.24
CA SER A 621 6.50 19.03 -13.86
C SER A 621 7.82 18.96 -13.07
N ASP A 622 8.75 18.07 -13.45
CA ASP A 622 10.10 18.01 -12.86
C ASP A 622 10.94 19.23 -13.29
N ASP A 623 10.84 19.64 -14.55
CA ASP A 623 11.46 20.88 -15.05
C ASP A 623 10.93 22.13 -14.30
N VAL A 624 9.65 22.14 -13.94
CA VAL A 624 9.07 23.22 -13.12
C VAL A 624 9.58 23.15 -11.69
N ALA A 625 9.64 21.94 -11.10
CA ALA A 625 10.08 21.74 -9.71
C ALA A 625 11.57 22.06 -9.51
N ASP A 626 12.40 21.91 -10.54
CA ASP A 626 13.82 22.26 -10.51
C ASP A 626 14.05 23.72 -10.14
N LEU A 627 13.23 24.66 -10.66
CA LEU A 627 13.34 26.07 -10.35
C LEU A 627 13.23 26.40 -8.86
N TYR A 628 12.48 25.59 -8.10
CA TYR A 628 12.30 25.74 -6.67
C TYR A 628 13.31 24.94 -5.84
N GLY A 629 14.13 24.09 -6.44
CA GLY A 629 15.06 23.22 -5.74
C GLY A 629 14.40 22.12 -4.90
N MET A 630 13.17 21.75 -5.22
CA MET A 630 12.37 20.83 -4.42
C MET A 630 12.64 19.38 -4.78
N ALA A 631 12.87 18.55 -3.76
CA ALA A 631 12.98 17.11 -3.94
C ALA A 631 11.67 16.38 -3.64
N THR A 632 10.95 16.77 -2.59
CA THR A 632 9.65 16.19 -2.21
C THR A 632 8.77 17.24 -1.51
N PRO A 633 7.41 17.12 -1.55
CA PRO A 633 6.51 17.95 -0.76
C PRO A 633 6.76 17.84 0.75
N ALA A 634 7.16 16.66 1.24
CA ALA A 634 7.50 16.47 2.65
C ALA A 634 8.78 17.23 3.04
N ALA A 635 9.82 17.21 2.21
CA ALA A 635 11.04 18.00 2.42
C ALA A 635 10.75 19.50 2.43
N TYR A 636 9.87 19.95 1.53
CA TYR A 636 9.44 21.34 1.49
C TYR A 636 8.71 21.77 2.77
N ARG A 637 7.73 20.98 3.24
CA ARG A 637 7.02 21.26 4.51
C ARG A 637 7.97 21.33 5.71
N GLN A 638 9.10 20.64 5.65
CA GLN A 638 10.15 20.67 6.68
C GLN A 638 11.21 21.75 6.46
N GLY A 639 11.10 22.56 5.38
CA GLY A 639 12.08 23.59 5.03
C GLY A 639 13.44 23.02 4.56
N VAL A 640 13.45 21.73 4.10
CA VAL A 640 14.68 21.06 3.65
C VAL A 640 14.85 21.27 2.15
N VAL A 641 15.84 22.06 1.75
CA VAL A 641 16.28 22.18 0.35
C VAL A 641 17.17 20.98 0.02
N VAL A 642 16.69 20.08 -0.84
CA VAL A 642 17.40 18.82 -1.18
C VAL A 642 18.14 18.92 -2.52
N ARG A 643 17.85 19.94 -3.32
CA ARG A 643 18.52 20.25 -4.59
C ARG A 643 18.90 21.74 -4.64
N THR A 644 19.93 22.05 -5.43
CA THR A 644 20.22 23.44 -5.78
C THR A 644 19.08 23.96 -6.64
N PRO A 645 18.42 25.08 -6.27
CA PRO A 645 17.37 25.67 -7.11
C PRO A 645 17.91 26.07 -8.48
N ALA A 646 17.07 25.91 -9.52
CA ALA A 646 17.37 26.28 -10.89
C ALA A 646 18.65 25.59 -11.45
N LEU A 647 18.88 24.33 -11.06
CA LEU A 647 20.07 23.57 -11.48
C LEU A 647 20.14 23.44 -13.01
N ASP A 648 19.01 23.29 -13.69
CA ASP A 648 18.94 23.23 -15.14
C ASP A 648 19.42 24.53 -15.79
N LEU A 649 19.06 25.68 -15.23
CA LEU A 649 19.57 26.97 -15.70
C LEU A 649 21.09 27.12 -15.46
N ILE A 650 21.58 26.66 -14.30
CA ILE A 650 23.00 26.63 -13.96
C ILE A 650 23.77 25.79 -14.98
N ASN A 651 23.21 24.66 -15.39
CA ASN A 651 23.78 23.76 -16.39
C ASN A 651 23.63 24.30 -17.84
N GLY A 652 22.76 25.32 -18.04
CA GLY A 652 22.44 25.88 -19.34
C GLY A 652 21.49 25.03 -20.15
N THR A 653 20.68 24.19 -19.48
CA THR A 653 19.68 23.30 -20.10
C THR A 653 18.47 24.10 -20.57
N VAL A 654 18.07 23.91 -21.81
CA VAL A 654 16.84 24.49 -22.36
C VAL A 654 15.66 23.61 -22.04
N THR A 655 14.94 23.98 -20.95
CA THR A 655 13.82 23.21 -20.42
C THR A 655 12.46 23.63 -20.98
N TYR A 656 11.40 22.87 -20.67
CA TYR A 656 10.05 23.16 -21.14
C TYR A 656 9.53 24.54 -20.65
N PRO A 657 9.72 24.97 -19.37
CA PRO A 657 9.41 26.33 -18.93
C PRO A 657 10.17 27.43 -19.68
N VAL A 658 11.44 27.19 -20.00
CA VAL A 658 12.26 28.13 -20.81
C VAL A 658 11.62 28.33 -22.18
N ALA A 659 11.21 27.26 -22.85
CA ALA A 659 10.58 27.34 -24.17
C ALA A 659 9.25 28.09 -24.11
N HIS A 660 8.37 27.82 -23.13
CA HIS A 660 7.11 28.54 -22.98
C HIS A 660 7.31 30.05 -22.70
N ALA A 661 8.30 30.38 -21.88
CA ALA A 661 8.61 31.78 -21.57
C ALA A 661 8.91 32.62 -22.82
N ILE A 662 9.53 32.05 -23.87
CA ILE A 662 9.84 32.75 -25.11
C ILE A 662 8.58 33.36 -25.74
N GLY A 663 7.46 32.63 -25.77
CA GLY A 663 6.19 33.10 -26.32
C GLY A 663 5.49 34.16 -25.46
N LEU A 664 5.83 34.27 -24.19
CA LEU A 664 5.21 35.15 -23.20
C LEU A 664 6.03 36.45 -22.98
N LEU A 665 7.34 36.40 -23.22
CA LEU A 665 8.26 37.48 -22.94
C LEU A 665 8.43 38.44 -24.15
N ASN A 666 8.70 39.71 -23.85
CA ASN A 666 9.12 40.67 -24.86
C ASN A 666 10.57 40.40 -25.33
N GLY A 667 10.98 41.04 -26.45
CA GLY A 667 12.31 40.79 -27.04
C GLY A 667 13.51 41.18 -26.14
N HIS A 668 13.33 42.08 -25.17
CA HIS A 668 14.38 42.44 -24.20
C HIS A 668 14.56 41.30 -23.19
N ASP A 669 13.46 40.80 -22.61
CA ASP A 669 13.49 39.77 -21.59
C ASP A 669 13.87 38.41 -22.18
N ARG A 670 13.49 38.10 -23.42
CA ARG A 670 14.00 36.92 -24.14
C ARG A 670 15.53 36.91 -24.23
N ARG A 671 16.16 38.06 -24.49
CA ARG A 671 17.61 38.18 -24.52
C ARG A 671 18.28 38.07 -23.14
N ARG A 672 17.58 38.45 -22.06
CA ARG A 672 18.05 38.21 -20.68
C ARG A 672 18.07 36.70 -20.41
N LEU A 673 17.00 35.99 -20.77
CA LEU A 673 16.92 34.54 -20.66
C LEU A 673 18.00 33.83 -21.46
N GLN A 674 18.26 34.26 -22.73
CA GLN A 674 19.33 33.73 -23.54
C GLN A 674 20.71 33.93 -22.92
N ARG A 675 20.97 35.11 -22.37
CA ARG A 675 22.25 35.41 -21.70
C ARG A 675 22.47 34.48 -20.49
N ALA A 676 21.43 34.24 -19.68
CA ALA A 676 21.55 33.38 -18.52
C ALA A 676 22.00 31.95 -18.88
N LEU A 677 21.44 31.38 -19.97
CA LEU A 677 21.78 30.05 -20.45
C LEU A 677 23.16 29.97 -21.11
N GLN A 678 23.66 31.10 -21.67
CA GLN A 678 24.96 31.15 -22.34
C GLN A 678 26.09 31.52 -21.36
N VAL A 679 25.90 32.55 -20.52
CA VAL A 679 26.94 33.12 -19.64
C VAL A 679 27.00 32.34 -18.31
N ARG A 680 25.85 31.93 -17.79
CA ARG A 680 25.73 31.13 -16.55
C ARG A 680 26.33 31.79 -15.31
N SER A 681 26.35 33.13 -15.24
CA SER A 681 26.73 33.80 -14.03
C SER A 681 25.63 33.64 -12.98
N GLU A 682 25.98 33.63 -11.68
CA GLU A 682 24.99 33.51 -10.59
C GLU A 682 23.91 34.59 -10.70
N ALA A 683 24.29 35.82 -11.06
CA ALA A 683 23.34 36.92 -11.21
C ALA A 683 22.40 36.73 -12.43
N ASP A 684 22.91 36.26 -13.58
CA ASP A 684 22.07 36.01 -14.75
C ASP A 684 21.13 34.83 -14.54
N VAL A 685 21.57 33.78 -13.84
CA VAL A 685 20.73 32.61 -13.47
C VAL A 685 19.62 33.03 -12.52
N ALA A 686 19.92 33.81 -11.49
CA ALA A 686 18.91 34.31 -10.55
C ALA A 686 17.87 35.20 -11.25
N ASP A 687 18.31 36.10 -12.14
CA ASP A 687 17.45 36.94 -12.93
C ASP A 687 16.54 36.14 -13.88
N ALA A 688 17.05 35.10 -14.55
CA ALA A 688 16.26 34.22 -15.38
C ALA A 688 15.25 33.36 -14.58
N ALA A 689 15.64 32.87 -13.42
CA ALA A 689 14.72 32.14 -12.53
C ALA A 689 13.54 33.00 -12.07
N GLU A 690 13.79 34.27 -11.65
CA GLU A 690 12.75 35.22 -11.30
C GLU A 690 11.83 35.54 -12.50
N LEU A 691 12.42 35.67 -13.69
CA LEU A 691 11.68 35.92 -14.92
C LEU A 691 10.75 34.75 -15.26
N LEU A 692 11.25 33.50 -15.18
CA LEU A 692 10.45 32.30 -15.43
C LEU A 692 9.30 32.15 -14.40
N MET A 693 9.57 32.43 -13.12
CA MET A 693 8.55 32.37 -12.07
C MET A 693 7.46 33.44 -12.22
N SER A 694 7.79 34.59 -12.81
CA SER A 694 6.86 35.72 -12.92
C SER A 694 6.10 35.83 -14.23
N CYS A 695 6.62 35.25 -15.35
CA CYS A 695 6.03 35.45 -16.69
C CYS A 695 4.81 34.58 -17.00
N GLY A 696 4.41 33.66 -16.10
CA GLY A 696 3.29 32.75 -16.30
C GLY A 696 3.63 31.41 -17.02
N ALA A 697 4.89 31.21 -17.43
CA ALA A 697 5.30 29.99 -18.13
C ALA A 697 5.06 28.71 -17.32
N LEU A 698 5.28 28.76 -16.00
CA LEU A 698 5.07 27.61 -15.12
C LEU A 698 3.61 27.17 -15.07
N THR A 699 2.68 28.14 -15.01
CA THR A 699 1.23 27.86 -15.04
C THR A 699 0.82 27.18 -16.34
N VAL A 700 1.37 27.64 -17.48
CA VAL A 700 1.12 27.02 -18.79
C VAL A 700 1.64 25.58 -18.82
N CYS A 701 2.88 25.36 -18.36
CA CYS A 701 3.50 24.02 -18.32
C CYS A 701 2.67 23.03 -17.49
N LEU A 702 2.28 23.40 -16.26
CA LEU A 702 1.49 22.54 -15.38
C LEU A 702 0.06 22.34 -15.91
N GLY A 703 -0.52 23.36 -16.57
CA GLY A 703 -1.82 23.25 -17.25
C GLY A 703 -1.77 22.23 -18.37
N GLU A 704 -0.79 22.30 -19.28
CA GLU A 704 -0.61 21.33 -20.37
C GLU A 704 -0.34 19.91 -19.85
N ALA A 705 0.51 19.75 -18.83
CA ALA A 705 0.77 18.46 -18.21
C ALA A 705 -0.52 17.83 -17.64
N ARG A 706 -1.35 18.64 -17.01
CA ARG A 706 -2.64 18.21 -16.47
C ARG A 706 -3.61 17.81 -17.60
N ASP A 707 -3.73 18.64 -18.63
CA ASP A 707 -4.62 18.37 -19.76
C ASP A 707 -4.25 17.09 -20.52
N MET A 708 -2.96 16.77 -20.63
CA MET A 708 -2.50 15.52 -21.25
C MET A 708 -2.99 14.30 -20.46
N VAL A 709 -2.81 14.34 -19.15
CA VAL A 709 -3.24 13.25 -18.26
C VAL A 709 -4.78 13.14 -18.24
N ASP A 710 -5.49 14.25 -18.17
CA ASP A 710 -6.96 14.27 -18.11
C ASP A 710 -7.58 13.71 -19.37
N ARG A 711 -7.13 14.13 -20.57
CA ARG A 711 -7.64 13.62 -21.85
C ARG A 711 -7.42 12.11 -22.04
N THR A 712 -6.25 11.61 -21.64
CA THR A 712 -6.00 10.17 -21.76
C THR A 712 -6.70 9.35 -20.71
N TRP A 713 -6.97 9.95 -19.53
CA TRP A 713 -7.81 9.32 -18.52
C TRP A 713 -9.27 9.16 -18.95
N GLU A 714 -9.86 10.16 -19.60
CA GLU A 714 -11.22 10.08 -20.14
C GLU A 714 -11.44 8.88 -21.09
N VAL A 715 -10.39 8.48 -21.81
CA VAL A 715 -10.40 7.29 -22.67
C VAL A 715 -10.23 6.01 -21.88
N LEU A 716 -9.34 6.01 -20.87
CA LEU A 716 -9.02 4.82 -20.07
C LEU A 716 -10.11 4.49 -19.05
N ASP A 717 -10.68 5.50 -18.38
CA ASP A 717 -11.62 5.36 -17.26
C ASP A 717 -12.78 4.39 -17.54
N PRO A 718 -13.52 4.48 -18.67
CA PRO A 718 -14.68 3.60 -18.93
C PRO A 718 -14.27 2.14 -19.21
N LEU A 719 -13.01 1.85 -19.51
CA LEU A 719 -12.50 0.51 -19.83
C LEU A 719 -12.06 -0.27 -18.59
N LEU A 720 -12.00 0.38 -17.44
CA LEU A 720 -11.48 -0.20 -16.20
C LEU A 720 -12.60 -0.52 -15.20
N PRO A 721 -12.44 -1.61 -14.41
CA PRO A 721 -13.35 -1.90 -13.32
C PRO A 721 -13.31 -0.82 -12.24
N HIS A 722 -14.43 -0.64 -11.54
CA HIS A 722 -14.58 0.41 -10.51
C HIS A 722 -13.92 -0.03 -9.19
N THR A 723 -12.62 0.21 -9.07
CA THR A 723 -11.76 -0.28 -7.97
C THR A 723 -10.99 0.85 -7.29
N LEU A 724 -10.43 0.56 -6.10
CA LEU A 724 -9.43 1.42 -5.44
C LEU A 724 -8.26 1.73 -6.37
N HIS A 725 -7.77 0.74 -7.11
CA HIS A 725 -6.61 0.89 -8.00
C HIS A 725 -6.87 1.90 -9.12
N LYS A 726 -8.12 1.97 -9.61
CA LYS A 726 -8.55 2.97 -10.58
C LYS A 726 -8.45 4.39 -10.00
N ALA A 727 -8.96 4.61 -8.78
CA ALA A 727 -8.84 5.90 -8.09
C ALA A 727 -7.37 6.27 -7.82
N MET A 728 -6.54 5.31 -7.43
CA MET A 728 -5.11 5.53 -7.19
C MET A 728 -4.33 5.82 -8.47
N ALA A 729 -4.64 5.17 -9.59
CA ALA A 729 -4.02 5.47 -10.88
C ALA A 729 -4.35 6.88 -11.35
N ARG A 730 -5.59 7.35 -11.11
CA ARG A 730 -6.00 8.73 -11.37
C ARG A 730 -5.21 9.72 -10.51
N ALA A 731 -5.09 9.45 -9.20
CA ALA A 731 -4.29 10.27 -8.28
C ALA A 731 -2.80 10.32 -8.68
N LEU A 732 -2.24 9.20 -9.18
CA LEU A 732 -0.87 9.15 -9.73
C LEU A 732 -0.71 10.07 -10.93
N GLY A 733 -1.69 10.12 -11.84
CA GLY A 733 -1.66 11.03 -12.99
C GLY A 733 -1.60 12.48 -12.56
N TRP A 734 -2.40 12.88 -11.59
CA TRP A 734 -2.36 14.24 -11.03
C TRP A 734 -1.06 14.53 -10.27
N TYR A 735 -0.53 13.55 -9.52
CA TYR A 735 0.78 13.68 -8.90
C TYR A 735 1.88 13.93 -9.94
N ALA A 736 1.84 13.20 -11.06
CA ALA A 736 2.81 13.37 -12.14
C ALA A 736 2.72 14.75 -12.81
N ALA A 737 1.52 15.29 -12.96
CA ALA A 737 1.28 16.56 -13.63
C ALA A 737 1.49 17.81 -12.76
N GLN A 738 1.54 17.66 -11.43
CA GLN A 738 1.52 18.78 -10.48
C GLN A 738 2.58 18.62 -9.40
N ARG A 739 3.81 18.97 -9.74
CA ARG A 739 4.95 18.99 -8.82
C ARG A 739 5.45 20.42 -8.67
N GLY A 740 5.06 21.09 -7.57
CA GLY A 740 5.47 22.46 -7.31
C GLY A 740 4.93 22.97 -5.97
N PRO A 741 5.49 24.07 -5.41
CA PRO A 741 5.16 24.56 -4.08
C PRO A 741 3.71 25.05 -3.92
N GLU A 742 3.08 25.53 -4.99
CA GLU A 742 1.75 26.13 -4.94
C GLU A 742 0.61 25.10 -4.81
N ASN A 743 0.85 23.85 -5.10
CA ASN A 743 -0.20 22.83 -5.06
C ASN A 743 -0.55 22.32 -3.65
N ASP A 744 0.29 22.60 -2.64
CA ASP A 744 -0.05 22.33 -1.24
C ASP A 744 -0.94 23.44 -0.63
N HIS A 745 -1.05 24.62 -1.28
CA HIS A 745 -1.83 25.77 -0.79
C HIS A 745 -3.05 26.16 -1.63
N VAL A 746 -3.14 25.75 -2.91
CA VAL A 746 -4.24 26.17 -3.82
C VAL A 746 -5.58 25.49 -3.50
N HIS A 747 -5.60 24.40 -2.75
CA HIS A 747 -6.86 23.78 -2.33
C HIS A 747 -7.58 24.50 -1.17
N ALA A 748 -6.97 25.52 -0.57
CA ALA A 748 -7.64 26.34 0.45
C ALA A 748 -8.48 27.51 -0.14
N GLN A 749 -8.40 27.80 -1.45
CA GLN A 749 -9.03 29.01 -2.04
C GLN A 749 -9.51 28.83 -3.50
N VAL A 750 -10.11 27.73 -3.90
CA VAL A 750 -10.95 27.72 -5.11
C VAL A 750 -12.39 27.63 -4.65
N PRO A 751 -13.19 28.72 -4.70
CA PRO A 751 -14.64 28.60 -4.59
C PRO A 751 -15.16 27.76 -5.76
N VAL A 752 -16.15 26.93 -5.48
CA VAL A 752 -16.94 26.08 -6.38
C VAL A 752 -17.44 26.84 -7.60
#